data_cab0dd74f81752d3def822f20a0e181c
#
_entry.id   cab0dd74f81752d3def822f20a0e181c
#
_cell.length_a   1.000
_cell.length_b   1.000
_cell.length_c   1.000
_cell.angle_alpha   90.00
_cell.angle_beta   90.00
_cell.angle_gamma   90.00
#
_symmetry.space_group_name_H-M   'P 1'
#
loop_
_entity.id
_entity.type
_entity.pdbx_description
1 polymer ?
#
loop_
_entity_poly.entity_id
_entity_poly.type
_entity_poly.pdbx_seq_one_letter_code
_entity_poly.pdbx_strand_id
1 'polypeptide(L)'
;MKKILIRIVVLVLVFAAAVFGTSKILGKKMADTSEVMAQATFPLVYVDLNGKQINCMHGYAQEMDVIAMRDTLTPLSNDKTVNIQIQPFENQISSVSYEVLSADGSKSLENTLVTTLGKQDDYVTAELKVNNKILINTEYIMKIKVTAGVRDIYYYTRIINQANLNTENYLNFATGFYEKCLNGNDEDGMISQTIEPNEDADNTTLAHMDIHSSGAQLMWGKLTPQAYLKPIPSIKELNENTATLEMDYVITATGDTEEMEMYHVTEYYRMRYAESQVMLLDFERDTNEIFDPENSILVTNGIRLGINSRVLTYKSDTDKKYFAFAQQGSLWLYETGTKKLTQVFSFLQNGKLDARDIYDENNIRIINIDSSGNMTFLLCGYMNRGKHEGECGVAVYTYDAATTSITERLYVETQEAFSLLDKDVENLGYMSADRTHFYLTLEGSFYDINITDNSVTEQFSNLSSGCYVGSSTGGKFAWLQENKKYDSSTLNLRDLETGNDTAFTCDSDERLQPIGFIDSDLVYGVAKVSDIDTEDKGSEVFPMYKVLIVNSAGEILKTYEPDGCYVIGGSVNDKLLTLDRVKKTKRGYTETSQDHIVNSSADDEAAYGFAYVESDKKQTETILKTGETIEEGTTPQILYAKQVKAEGEEAAEVSIPAQKQTEELYYVYAKGHLDSMYTTISEAVQRADDQLGVVVNNKQQLIWERGNKQTTCKLDISTFPDVILSGKMNIKKLSKNLGKQVLDLTGCTLDSVLYYVSEGTPVLAKTADGVVIIAGYDQYNTILLKPGEAETYYYGLEESADMFEAAGNQFVTYFDPLEE
;
A
#
# COMPACT_ATOMS: atom_id res chain seq x y z
N MET A 1 44.94 -42.90 57.83
CA MET A 1 45.00 -42.95 56.39
C MET A 1 43.83 -43.75 55.74
N LYS A 2 43.49 -45.00 56.16
CA LYS A 2 42.36 -45.78 55.59
C LYS A 2 40.99 -45.05 55.61
N LYS A 3 40.60 -44.37 56.69
CA LYS A 3 39.33 -43.67 56.83
C LYS A 3 39.27 -42.41 55.95
N ILE A 4 40.36 -41.75 55.64
CA ILE A 4 40.43 -40.60 54.76
C ILE A 4 40.31 -41.05 53.31
N LEU A 5 40.96 -42.17 52.93
CA LEU A 5 40.91 -42.76 51.61
C LEU A 5 39.46 -43.24 51.26
N ILE A 6 38.77 -43.82 52.23
CA ILE A 6 37.36 -44.25 52.06
C ILE A 6 36.45 -43.03 51.86
N ARG A 7 36.63 -41.91 52.54
CA ARG A 7 35.88 -40.72 52.37
C ARG A 7 36.08 -40.07 50.98
N ILE A 8 37.35 -40.07 50.53
CA ILE A 8 37.65 -39.55 49.15
C ILE A 8 37.03 -40.44 48.12
N VAL A 9 37.06 -41.77 48.21
CA VAL A 9 36.40 -42.69 47.25
C VAL A 9 34.88 -42.51 47.27
N VAL A 10 34.24 -42.35 48.42
CA VAL A 10 32.79 -42.08 48.50
C VAL A 10 32.41 -40.76 47.84
N LEU A 11 33.22 -39.68 48.06
CA LEU A 11 32.99 -38.38 47.46
C LEU A 11 33.11 -38.39 45.93
N VAL A 12 34.12 -39.13 45.41
CA VAL A 12 34.29 -39.32 43.97
C VAL A 12 33.15 -40.15 43.38
N LEU A 13 32.65 -41.19 44.07
CA LEU A 13 31.49 -41.96 43.63
C LEU A 13 30.19 -41.15 43.62
N VAL A 14 29.96 -40.32 44.66
CA VAL A 14 28.81 -39.41 44.72
C VAL A 14 28.92 -38.36 43.64
N PHE A 15 30.11 -37.81 43.38
CA PHE A 15 30.30 -36.85 42.30
C PHE A 15 30.09 -37.49 40.93
N ALA A 16 30.65 -38.68 40.69
CA ALA A 16 30.43 -39.42 39.44
C ALA A 16 28.95 -39.80 39.24
N ALA A 17 28.25 -40.20 40.30
CA ALA A 17 26.80 -40.46 40.24
C ALA A 17 25.96 -39.18 39.99
N ALA A 18 26.35 -38.06 40.57
CA ALA A 18 25.74 -36.79 40.32
C ALA A 18 25.98 -36.31 38.87
N VAL A 19 27.21 -36.40 38.35
CA VAL A 19 27.53 -36.07 36.96
C VAL A 19 26.81 -36.99 35.98
N PHE A 20 26.72 -38.33 36.31
CA PHE A 20 25.98 -39.27 35.48
C PHE A 20 24.47 -39.04 35.51
N GLY A 21 23.94 -38.67 36.67
CA GLY A 21 22.53 -38.30 36.85
C GLY A 21 22.16 -37.01 36.11
N THR A 22 22.98 -35.97 36.28
CA THR A 22 22.80 -34.69 35.54
C THR A 22 23.05 -34.88 34.04
N SER A 23 24.02 -35.67 33.63
CA SER A 23 24.26 -35.99 32.20
C SER A 23 23.08 -36.76 31.58
N LYS A 24 22.41 -37.65 32.32
CA LYS A 24 21.18 -38.29 31.83
C LYS A 24 19.95 -37.41 31.81
N ILE A 25 19.86 -36.43 32.72
CA ILE A 25 18.77 -35.46 32.77
C ILE A 25 18.99 -34.36 31.70
N LEU A 26 20.21 -33.87 31.54
CA LEU A 26 20.61 -32.93 30.51
C LEU A 26 20.82 -33.59 29.13
N GLY A 27 21.07 -34.86 29.08
CA GLY A 27 21.30 -35.69 27.89
C GLY A 27 20.05 -36.36 27.31
N LYS A 28 18.84 -36.01 27.76
CA LYS A 28 17.72 -36.08 26.86
C LYS A 28 18.11 -35.08 25.75
N LYS A 29 18.51 -35.60 24.58
CA LYS A 29 18.56 -34.83 23.36
C LYS A 29 17.14 -34.19 23.27
N MET A 30 17.00 -32.93 23.61
CA MET A 30 15.90 -32.13 23.06
C MET A 30 16.04 -32.37 21.58
N ALA A 31 15.03 -32.91 20.96
CA ALA A 31 14.99 -32.96 19.50
C ALA A 31 15.33 -31.55 19.04
N ASP A 32 16.31 -31.42 18.16
CA ASP A 32 16.63 -30.12 17.57
C ASP A 32 15.43 -29.77 16.73
N THR A 33 14.55 -28.89 17.26
CA THR A 33 13.33 -28.43 16.62
C THR A 33 13.59 -27.18 15.77
N SER A 34 14.86 -26.76 15.65
CA SER A 34 15.22 -25.62 14.82
C SER A 34 15.09 -25.97 13.34
N GLU A 35 14.42 -25.10 12.62
CA GLU A 35 14.31 -25.13 11.15
C GLU A 35 14.97 -23.89 10.59
N VAL A 36 15.62 -24.03 9.44
CA VAL A 36 16.08 -22.89 8.65
C VAL A 36 14.96 -22.56 7.66
N MET A 37 14.54 -21.29 7.59
CA MET A 37 13.56 -20.86 6.61
C MET A 37 14.04 -21.23 5.19
N ALA A 38 13.20 -21.93 4.44
CA ALA A 38 13.50 -22.34 3.07
C ALA A 38 13.74 -21.11 2.17
N GLN A 39 14.64 -21.27 1.20
CA GLN A 39 14.86 -20.25 0.18
C GLN A 39 13.64 -20.15 -0.74
N ALA A 40 13.49 -19.01 -1.44
CA ALA A 40 12.47 -18.86 -2.46
C ALA A 40 12.69 -19.87 -3.60
N THR A 41 11.61 -20.50 -4.03
CA THR A 41 11.65 -21.57 -5.03
C THR A 41 10.79 -21.30 -6.26
N PHE A 42 9.83 -20.35 -6.18
CA PHE A 42 8.90 -20.10 -7.27
C PHE A 42 9.60 -19.48 -8.49
N PRO A 43 9.22 -19.92 -9.71
CA PRO A 43 9.64 -19.28 -10.95
C PRO A 43 9.16 -17.82 -11.02
N LEU A 44 9.90 -16.99 -11.75
CA LEU A 44 9.42 -15.67 -12.17
C LEU A 44 8.93 -15.72 -13.62
N VAL A 45 7.89 -14.95 -13.93
CA VAL A 45 7.32 -14.85 -15.27
C VAL A 45 7.44 -13.41 -15.77
N TYR A 46 8.01 -13.25 -16.95
CA TYR A 46 8.18 -11.97 -17.63
C TYR A 46 7.39 -11.97 -18.93
N VAL A 47 6.97 -10.79 -19.35
CA VAL A 47 6.45 -10.60 -20.70
C VAL A 47 7.61 -10.24 -21.64
N ASP A 48 7.69 -10.89 -22.78
CA ASP A 48 8.58 -10.52 -23.88
C ASP A 48 7.84 -9.63 -24.88
N LEU A 49 8.15 -8.36 -24.88
CA LEU A 49 7.64 -7.37 -25.83
C LEU A 49 8.71 -7.04 -26.86
N ASN A 50 8.67 -7.70 -28.01
CA ASN A 50 9.61 -7.48 -29.13
C ASN A 50 11.09 -7.66 -28.70
N GLY A 51 11.40 -8.64 -27.87
CA GLY A 51 12.74 -8.92 -27.38
C GLY A 51 13.18 -8.11 -26.15
N LYS A 52 12.26 -7.35 -25.55
CA LYS A 52 12.46 -6.67 -24.26
C LYS A 52 11.64 -7.34 -23.18
N GLN A 53 12.27 -7.66 -22.05
CA GLN A 53 11.55 -8.11 -20.85
C GLN A 53 10.86 -6.93 -20.18
N ILE A 54 9.59 -7.10 -19.87
CA ILE A 54 8.76 -6.19 -19.09
C ILE A 54 7.90 -6.99 -18.11
N ASN A 55 7.26 -6.32 -17.14
CA ASN A 55 6.23 -6.91 -16.27
C ASN A 55 6.70 -8.20 -15.58
N CYS A 56 7.64 -8.07 -14.64
CA CYS A 56 8.05 -9.20 -13.78
C CYS A 56 6.88 -9.60 -12.89
N MET A 57 6.34 -10.80 -13.08
CA MET A 57 5.23 -11.33 -12.30
C MET A 57 5.74 -12.34 -11.27
N HIS A 58 5.28 -12.21 -10.03
CA HIS A 58 5.51 -13.15 -8.93
C HIS A 58 4.37 -14.16 -8.84
N GLY A 59 4.70 -15.38 -8.42
CA GLY A 59 3.75 -16.49 -8.44
C GLY A 59 3.02 -16.65 -7.12
N TYR A 60 1.72 -16.92 -7.18
CA TYR A 60 0.89 -17.26 -6.03
C TYR A 60 0.68 -18.77 -5.92
N ALA A 61 0.72 -19.28 -4.68
CA ALA A 61 0.50 -20.70 -4.40
C ALA A 61 -0.97 -21.12 -4.60
N GLN A 62 -1.88 -20.16 -4.60
CA GLN A 62 -3.33 -20.33 -4.75
C GLN A 62 -3.91 -19.33 -5.72
N GLU A 63 -5.16 -19.53 -6.12
CA GLU A 63 -5.89 -18.54 -6.89
C GLU A 63 -6.27 -17.36 -5.98
N MET A 64 -5.99 -16.14 -6.42
CA MET A 64 -6.27 -14.89 -5.71
C MET A 64 -7.59 -14.27 -6.19
N ASP A 65 -8.23 -13.47 -5.34
CA ASP A 65 -9.22 -12.52 -5.80
C ASP A 65 -8.51 -11.45 -6.67
N VAL A 66 -9.05 -11.21 -7.86
CA VAL A 66 -8.43 -10.26 -8.79
C VAL A 66 -8.78 -8.80 -8.49
N ILE A 67 -9.69 -8.56 -7.55
CA ILE A 67 -10.00 -7.20 -7.09
C ILE A 67 -8.74 -6.59 -6.47
N ALA A 68 -8.42 -5.38 -6.89
CA ALA A 68 -7.21 -4.66 -6.51
C ALA A 68 -5.86 -5.27 -6.95
N MET A 69 -5.85 -6.35 -7.74
CA MET A 69 -4.62 -6.89 -8.35
C MET A 69 -4.26 -6.14 -9.66
N ARG A 70 -3.91 -4.85 -9.53
CA ARG A 70 -3.55 -3.98 -10.67
C ARG A 70 -2.03 -3.79 -10.81
N ASP A 71 -1.25 -4.80 -10.53
CA ASP A 71 0.20 -4.71 -10.52
C ASP A 71 0.78 -4.40 -11.91
N THR A 72 0.41 -5.14 -12.95
CA THR A 72 0.94 -4.94 -14.31
C THR A 72 -0.16 -4.86 -15.36
N LEU A 73 0.12 -4.12 -16.45
CA LEU A 73 -0.70 -4.06 -17.66
C LEU A 73 0.13 -4.49 -18.88
N THR A 74 -0.35 -5.48 -19.62
CA THR A 74 0.33 -6.03 -20.81
C THR A 74 -0.44 -5.67 -22.08
N PRO A 75 0.13 -4.85 -22.98
CA PRO A 75 -0.47 -4.60 -24.28
C PRO A 75 -0.40 -5.84 -25.16
N LEU A 76 -1.53 -6.17 -25.79
CA LEU A 76 -1.59 -7.27 -26.75
C LEU A 76 -0.94 -6.86 -28.08
N SER A 77 -0.24 -7.79 -28.70
CA SER A 77 0.20 -7.66 -30.09
C SER A 77 -0.98 -7.58 -31.06
N ASN A 78 -0.74 -7.20 -32.31
CA ASN A 78 -1.79 -7.07 -33.35
C ASN A 78 -2.56 -8.38 -33.60
N ASP A 79 -1.96 -9.52 -33.36
CA ASP A 79 -2.58 -10.84 -33.45
C ASP A 79 -3.10 -11.37 -32.11
N LYS A 80 -3.18 -10.49 -31.10
CA LYS A 80 -3.66 -10.75 -29.74
C LYS A 80 -2.85 -11.77 -28.96
N THR A 81 -1.56 -11.75 -29.11
CA THR A 81 -0.64 -12.66 -28.45
C THR A 81 0.16 -11.95 -27.35
N VAL A 82 0.35 -12.64 -26.24
CA VAL A 82 1.31 -12.31 -25.19
C VAL A 82 2.41 -13.38 -25.23
N ASN A 83 3.64 -12.97 -25.44
CA ASN A 83 4.79 -13.86 -25.29
C ASN A 83 5.34 -13.76 -23.87
N ILE A 84 5.54 -14.90 -23.21
CA ILE A 84 6.09 -14.95 -21.86
C ILE A 84 7.41 -15.70 -21.81
N GLN A 85 8.26 -15.28 -20.89
CA GLN A 85 9.52 -15.92 -20.53
C GLN A 85 9.47 -16.30 -19.04
N ILE A 86 9.61 -17.58 -18.76
CA ILE A 86 9.59 -18.13 -17.41
C ILE A 86 11.02 -18.41 -17.00
N GLN A 87 11.50 -17.77 -15.93
CA GLN A 87 12.77 -18.09 -15.28
C GLN A 87 12.53 -19.21 -14.28
N PRO A 88 12.91 -20.46 -14.58
CA PRO A 88 12.47 -21.60 -13.79
C PRO A 88 13.29 -21.78 -12.50
N PHE A 89 14.46 -21.13 -12.38
CA PHE A 89 15.47 -21.44 -11.36
C PHE A 89 15.77 -22.95 -11.33
N GLU A 90 15.53 -23.63 -10.22
CA GLU A 90 15.76 -25.08 -10.10
C GLU A 90 14.54 -25.93 -10.49
N ASN A 91 13.42 -25.31 -10.91
CA ASN A 91 12.19 -26.03 -11.24
C ASN A 91 12.19 -26.59 -12.66
N GLN A 92 11.49 -27.70 -12.81
CA GLN A 92 11.12 -28.21 -14.12
C GLN A 92 9.67 -27.75 -14.45
N ILE A 93 9.54 -26.92 -15.48
CA ILE A 93 8.22 -26.47 -15.97
C ILE A 93 7.62 -27.57 -16.85
N SER A 94 6.46 -28.09 -16.47
CA SER A 94 5.80 -29.20 -17.14
C SER A 94 4.63 -28.77 -17.99
N SER A 95 3.90 -27.72 -17.60
CA SER A 95 2.79 -27.15 -18.37
C SER A 95 2.56 -25.68 -18.08
N VAL A 96 1.95 -24.99 -19.04
CA VAL A 96 1.47 -23.62 -18.91
C VAL A 96 0.04 -23.58 -19.44
N SER A 97 -0.88 -22.97 -18.72
CA SER A 97 -2.21 -22.63 -19.18
C SER A 97 -2.56 -21.22 -18.81
N TYR A 98 -3.52 -20.62 -19.49
CA TYR A 98 -3.99 -19.29 -19.15
C TYR A 98 -5.49 -19.18 -19.25
N GLU A 99 -6.05 -18.28 -18.47
CA GLU A 99 -7.46 -17.92 -18.47
C GLU A 99 -7.61 -16.41 -18.63
N VAL A 100 -8.52 -15.98 -19.52
CA VAL A 100 -8.88 -14.57 -19.68
C VAL A 100 -10.19 -14.33 -18.97
N LEU A 101 -10.18 -13.41 -18.02
CA LEU A 101 -11.32 -13.05 -17.18
C LEU A 101 -11.76 -11.61 -17.46
N SER A 102 -13.03 -11.30 -17.15
CA SER A 102 -13.46 -9.90 -16.99
C SER A 102 -12.62 -9.20 -15.92
N ALA A 103 -12.56 -7.86 -15.93
CA ALA A 103 -11.72 -7.10 -15.01
C ALA A 103 -12.02 -7.39 -13.52
N ASP A 104 -13.28 -7.71 -13.19
CA ASP A 104 -13.74 -8.08 -11.85
C ASP A 104 -13.65 -9.60 -11.55
N GLY A 105 -13.07 -10.38 -12.46
CA GLY A 105 -12.96 -11.83 -12.33
C GLY A 105 -14.27 -12.62 -12.40
N SER A 106 -15.42 -11.95 -12.54
CA SER A 106 -16.73 -12.62 -12.44
C SER A 106 -17.07 -13.52 -13.63
N LYS A 107 -16.40 -13.30 -14.78
CA LYS A 107 -16.69 -13.99 -16.03
C LYS A 107 -15.42 -14.52 -16.68
N SER A 108 -15.35 -15.82 -16.92
CA SER A 108 -14.30 -16.46 -17.72
C SER A 108 -14.66 -16.40 -19.20
N LEU A 109 -13.80 -15.78 -20.00
CA LEU A 109 -13.98 -15.65 -21.45
C LEU A 109 -13.26 -16.76 -22.20
N GLU A 110 -12.07 -17.15 -21.74
CA GLU A 110 -11.24 -18.16 -22.39
C GLU A 110 -10.38 -18.88 -21.35
N ASN A 111 -10.21 -20.21 -21.51
CA ASN A 111 -9.29 -21.01 -20.72
C ASN A 111 -8.58 -21.97 -21.67
N THR A 112 -7.26 -21.84 -21.78
CA THR A 112 -6.48 -22.52 -22.82
C THR A 112 -5.21 -23.13 -22.24
N LEU A 113 -4.94 -24.39 -22.58
CA LEU A 113 -3.68 -25.07 -22.33
C LEU A 113 -2.69 -24.76 -23.46
N VAL A 114 -1.50 -24.29 -23.13
CA VAL A 114 -0.44 -24.07 -24.10
C VAL A 114 0.14 -25.42 -24.55
N THR A 115 0.07 -25.69 -25.84
CA THR A 115 0.45 -27.01 -26.42
C THR A 115 1.94 -27.15 -26.67
N THR A 116 2.68 -26.04 -26.75
CA THR A 116 4.10 -26.03 -27.09
C THR A 116 4.85 -25.06 -26.22
N LEU A 117 5.82 -25.54 -25.47
CA LEU A 117 6.76 -24.74 -24.71
C LEU A 117 8.08 -24.65 -25.49
N GLY A 118 8.62 -23.43 -25.59
CA GLY A 118 9.94 -23.18 -26.16
C GLY A 118 11.03 -23.10 -25.09
N LYS A 119 12.26 -22.93 -25.53
CA LYS A 119 13.39 -22.59 -24.66
C LYS A 119 14.26 -21.53 -25.33
N GLN A 120 14.59 -20.50 -24.60
CA GLN A 120 15.50 -19.46 -25.02
C GLN A 120 16.46 -19.17 -23.88
N ASP A 121 17.75 -19.43 -24.08
CA ASP A 121 18.79 -19.36 -23.03
C ASP A 121 18.38 -20.16 -21.79
N ASP A 122 18.28 -19.53 -20.64
CA ASP A 122 17.86 -20.14 -19.37
C ASP A 122 16.34 -20.03 -19.10
N TYR A 123 15.57 -19.48 -20.06
CA TYR A 123 14.12 -19.29 -19.92
C TYR A 123 13.33 -20.38 -20.67
N VAL A 124 12.19 -20.74 -20.09
CA VAL A 124 11.13 -21.48 -20.79
C VAL A 124 10.18 -20.43 -21.40
N THR A 125 9.85 -20.56 -22.67
CA THR A 125 8.98 -19.59 -23.39
C THR A 125 7.63 -20.18 -23.72
N ALA A 126 6.60 -19.37 -23.72
CA ALA A 126 5.26 -19.74 -24.14
C ALA A 126 4.55 -18.57 -24.85
N GLU A 127 3.71 -18.92 -25.84
CA GLU A 127 2.88 -18.00 -26.58
C GLU A 127 1.43 -18.13 -26.10
N LEU A 128 0.85 -17.03 -25.60
CA LEU A 128 -0.51 -16.97 -25.06
C LEU A 128 -1.38 -16.16 -26.03
N LYS A 129 -2.14 -16.85 -26.88
CA LYS A 129 -2.94 -16.22 -27.94
C LYS A 129 -4.40 -16.12 -27.53
N VAL A 130 -4.93 -14.92 -27.39
CA VAL A 130 -6.34 -14.68 -27.08
C VAL A 130 -7.18 -14.88 -28.33
N ASN A 131 -7.95 -15.96 -28.36
CA ASN A 131 -8.77 -16.36 -29.51
C ASN A 131 -10.18 -15.76 -29.45
N ASN A 132 -10.70 -15.51 -28.25
CA ASN A 132 -12.00 -14.92 -28.04
C ASN A 132 -12.06 -13.44 -28.43
N LYS A 133 -13.27 -12.99 -28.71
CA LYS A 133 -13.52 -11.57 -28.96
C LYS A 133 -13.44 -10.81 -27.64
N ILE A 134 -12.46 -9.92 -27.56
CA ILE A 134 -12.32 -8.94 -26.49
C ILE A 134 -12.53 -7.54 -27.05
N LEU A 135 -13.04 -6.62 -26.25
CA LEU A 135 -13.29 -5.26 -26.65
C LEU A 135 -12.00 -4.47 -26.80
N ILE A 136 -12.03 -3.45 -27.64
CA ILE A 136 -10.93 -2.49 -27.75
C ILE A 136 -11.02 -1.51 -26.57
N ASN A 137 -9.90 -1.04 -26.08
CA ASN A 137 -9.80 -0.09 -24.97
C ASN A 137 -10.47 -0.57 -23.67
N THR A 138 -10.56 -1.89 -23.48
CA THR A 138 -11.09 -2.52 -22.29
C THR A 138 -10.03 -3.43 -21.68
N GLU A 139 -9.84 -3.32 -20.39
CA GLU A 139 -8.92 -4.16 -19.64
C GLU A 139 -9.58 -5.50 -19.27
N TYR A 140 -8.80 -6.55 -19.32
CA TYR A 140 -9.15 -7.91 -18.89
C TYR A 140 -8.03 -8.46 -18.03
N ILE A 141 -8.31 -9.46 -17.20
CA ILE A 141 -7.28 -10.18 -16.44
C ILE A 141 -6.83 -11.41 -17.22
N MET A 142 -5.53 -11.57 -17.37
CA MET A 142 -4.92 -12.83 -17.82
C MET A 142 -4.31 -13.53 -16.61
N LYS A 143 -4.96 -14.59 -16.15
CA LYS A 143 -4.46 -15.50 -15.13
C LYS A 143 -3.65 -16.58 -15.81
N ILE A 144 -2.36 -16.68 -15.50
CA ILE A 144 -1.43 -17.67 -16.06
C ILE A 144 -1.15 -18.71 -15.00
N LYS A 145 -1.34 -19.97 -15.32
CA LYS A 145 -1.00 -21.08 -14.43
C LYS A 145 0.21 -21.83 -14.99
N VAL A 146 1.26 -21.91 -14.19
CA VAL A 146 2.49 -22.63 -14.49
C VAL A 146 2.63 -23.84 -13.55
N THR A 147 2.73 -25.04 -14.09
CA THR A 147 3.02 -26.23 -13.29
C THR A 147 4.52 -26.43 -13.20
N ALA A 148 5.08 -26.20 -12.02
CA ALA A 148 6.49 -26.30 -11.69
C ALA A 148 6.72 -27.49 -10.73
N GLY A 149 7.28 -28.59 -11.25
CA GLY A 149 7.38 -29.84 -10.51
C GLY A 149 5.98 -30.42 -10.23
N VAL A 150 5.56 -30.42 -8.96
CA VAL A 150 4.24 -30.91 -8.53
C VAL A 150 3.28 -29.79 -8.12
N ARG A 151 3.71 -28.54 -8.21
CA ARG A 151 2.93 -27.38 -7.78
C ARG A 151 2.35 -26.64 -8.96
N ASP A 152 1.09 -26.23 -8.86
CA ASP A 152 0.47 -25.24 -9.73
C ASP A 152 0.70 -23.86 -9.12
N ILE A 153 1.20 -22.90 -9.90
CA ILE A 153 1.56 -21.56 -9.47
C ILE A 153 0.85 -20.59 -10.40
N TYR A 154 0.21 -19.56 -9.80
CA TYR A 154 -0.66 -18.63 -10.52
C TYR A 154 0.01 -17.27 -10.63
N TYR A 155 -0.08 -16.64 -11.82
CA TYR A 155 0.45 -15.32 -12.14
C TYR A 155 -0.65 -14.47 -12.75
N TYR A 156 -0.62 -13.18 -12.51
CA TYR A 156 -1.68 -12.27 -12.95
C TYR A 156 -1.10 -11.06 -13.67
N THR A 157 -1.73 -10.66 -14.77
CA THR A 157 -1.49 -9.39 -15.44
C THR A 157 -2.78 -8.92 -16.08
N ARG A 158 -3.03 -7.63 -16.09
CA ARG A 158 -4.08 -7.06 -16.93
C ARG A 158 -3.62 -7.11 -18.39
N ILE A 159 -4.54 -7.27 -19.32
CA ILE A 159 -4.27 -7.19 -20.75
C ILE A 159 -5.18 -6.15 -21.40
N ILE A 160 -4.67 -5.45 -22.40
CA ILE A 160 -5.44 -4.47 -23.18
C ILE A 160 -5.22 -4.66 -24.67
N ASN A 161 -6.32 -4.58 -25.45
CA ASN A 161 -6.29 -4.59 -26.90
C ASN A 161 -6.55 -3.17 -27.41
N GLN A 162 -5.49 -2.44 -27.67
CA GLN A 162 -5.55 -1.05 -28.13
C GLN A 162 -4.43 -0.76 -29.15
N ALA A 163 -4.74 0.03 -30.16
CA ALA A 163 -3.75 0.46 -31.15
C ALA A 163 -3.05 1.77 -30.68
N ASN A 164 -1.93 2.06 -31.28
CA ASN A 164 -1.21 3.35 -31.12
C ASN A 164 -0.72 3.67 -29.69
N LEU A 165 -0.41 2.65 -28.91
CA LEU A 165 -0.02 2.80 -27.49
C LEU A 165 1.38 3.43 -27.28
N ASN A 166 2.20 3.55 -28.31
CA ASN A 166 3.57 4.11 -28.23
C ASN A 166 4.48 3.42 -27.19
N THR A 167 4.17 2.20 -26.79
CA THR A 167 4.82 1.48 -25.69
C THR A 167 6.34 1.43 -25.79
N GLU A 168 6.86 1.17 -27.00
CA GLU A 168 8.31 1.11 -27.22
C GLU A 168 9.01 2.44 -26.94
N ASN A 169 8.37 3.57 -27.30
CA ASN A 169 8.90 4.91 -27.03
C ASN A 169 9.00 5.19 -25.55
N TYR A 170 7.97 4.83 -24.78
CA TYR A 170 7.96 4.98 -23.32
C TYR A 170 9.03 4.12 -22.64
N LEU A 171 9.13 2.83 -23.03
CA LEU A 171 10.14 1.92 -22.50
C LEU A 171 11.57 2.40 -22.81
N ASN A 172 11.81 2.88 -24.04
CA ASN A 172 13.13 3.42 -24.41
C ASN A 172 13.46 4.67 -23.62
N PHE A 173 12.48 5.55 -23.41
CA PHE A 173 12.67 6.78 -22.64
C PHE A 173 13.05 6.46 -21.19
N ALA A 174 12.23 5.68 -20.47
CA ALA A 174 12.46 5.35 -19.07
C ALA A 174 13.80 4.62 -18.86
N THR A 175 14.10 3.62 -19.70
CA THR A 175 15.39 2.91 -19.63
C THR A 175 16.58 3.84 -19.92
N GLY A 176 16.46 4.73 -20.91
CA GLY A 176 17.50 5.70 -21.24
C GLY A 176 17.71 6.73 -20.14
N PHE A 177 16.63 7.20 -19.50
CA PHE A 177 16.70 8.13 -18.37
C PHE A 177 17.42 7.49 -17.18
N TYR A 178 17.02 6.27 -16.79
CA TYR A 178 17.68 5.48 -15.77
C TYR A 178 19.20 5.32 -16.06
N GLU A 179 19.57 4.88 -17.27
CA GLU A 179 20.97 4.65 -17.61
C GLU A 179 21.81 5.92 -17.52
N LYS A 180 21.26 7.08 -17.90
CA LYS A 180 21.95 8.37 -17.80
C LYS A 180 22.11 8.82 -16.35
N CYS A 181 21.07 8.70 -15.55
CA CYS A 181 21.15 9.00 -14.13
C CYS A 181 22.19 8.12 -13.42
N LEU A 182 22.18 6.81 -13.69
CA LEU A 182 23.12 5.87 -13.10
C LEU A 182 24.59 6.16 -13.47
N ASN A 183 24.82 6.55 -14.72
CA ASN A 183 26.16 6.84 -15.23
C ASN A 183 26.63 8.30 -14.99
N GLY A 184 25.78 9.14 -14.41
CA GLY A 184 26.07 10.57 -14.20
C GLY A 184 26.35 11.33 -15.48
N ASN A 185 25.65 11.01 -16.58
CA ASN A 185 25.90 11.55 -17.92
C ASN A 185 24.64 12.16 -18.53
N ASP A 186 24.67 13.48 -18.73
CA ASP A 186 23.62 14.25 -19.42
C ASP A 186 24.20 15.12 -20.58
N GLU A 187 25.20 14.60 -21.30
CA GLU A 187 25.87 15.37 -22.41
C GLU A 187 24.91 15.76 -23.54
N ASP A 188 23.86 14.98 -23.79
CA ASP A 188 22.82 15.29 -24.77
C ASP A 188 21.65 16.11 -24.19
N GLY A 189 21.67 16.38 -22.90
CA GLY A 189 20.66 17.20 -22.20
C GLY A 189 19.33 16.51 -22.00
N MET A 190 19.27 15.19 -22.09
CA MET A 190 18.01 14.46 -21.89
C MET A 190 17.41 14.71 -20.51
N ILE A 191 18.21 14.64 -19.44
CA ILE A 191 17.73 14.87 -18.08
C ILE A 191 17.34 16.34 -17.89
N SER A 192 18.30 17.26 -18.17
CA SER A 192 18.12 18.69 -17.93
C SER A 192 17.00 19.35 -18.73
N GLN A 193 16.62 18.79 -19.89
CA GLN A 193 15.50 19.29 -20.70
C GLN A 193 14.16 18.68 -20.36
N THR A 194 14.14 17.64 -19.54
CA THR A 194 12.95 16.85 -19.24
C THR A 194 12.39 17.16 -17.86
N ILE A 195 13.26 17.45 -16.90
CA ILE A 195 12.89 17.77 -15.51
C ILE A 195 12.46 19.23 -15.37
N GLU A 196 11.75 19.54 -14.30
CA GLU A 196 11.23 20.86 -13.94
C GLU A 196 11.80 21.34 -12.59
N PRO A 197 13.13 21.61 -12.49
CA PRO A 197 13.78 21.93 -11.22
C PRO A 197 13.14 23.14 -10.55
N ASN A 198 12.86 23.02 -9.25
CA ASN A 198 12.24 24.04 -8.44
C ASN A 198 13.13 24.38 -7.23
N GLU A 199 13.20 25.68 -6.85
CA GLU A 199 13.92 26.12 -5.66
C GLU A 199 13.32 25.60 -4.34
N ASP A 200 12.02 25.24 -4.36
CA ASP A 200 11.31 24.68 -3.20
C ASP A 200 11.49 23.17 -3.08
N ALA A 201 12.10 22.49 -4.06
CA ALA A 201 12.35 21.06 -4.00
C ALA A 201 13.41 20.70 -2.95
N ASP A 202 13.22 19.57 -2.27
CA ASP A 202 14.20 19.07 -1.32
C ASP A 202 15.40 18.42 -2.04
N ASN A 203 16.49 19.18 -2.18
CA ASN A 203 17.74 18.70 -2.71
C ASN A 203 18.76 18.34 -1.62
N THR A 204 18.31 18.04 -0.41
CA THR A 204 19.16 17.68 0.75
C THR A 204 19.16 16.20 1.06
N THR A 205 18.41 15.39 0.31
CA THR A 205 18.32 13.94 0.49
C THR A 205 18.43 13.18 -0.84
N LEU A 206 18.90 11.94 -0.77
CA LEU A 206 18.81 10.95 -1.85
C LEU A 206 17.71 9.92 -1.56
N ALA A 207 16.98 10.06 -0.43
CA ALA A 207 15.93 9.13 -0.06
C ALA A 207 14.72 9.23 -1.00
N HIS A 208 14.30 10.44 -1.31
CA HIS A 208 13.21 10.71 -2.24
C HIS A 208 13.59 11.84 -3.19
N MET A 209 13.35 11.64 -4.47
CA MET A 209 13.59 12.60 -5.53
C MET A 209 12.43 12.60 -6.49
N ASP A 210 12.10 13.76 -7.04
CA ASP A 210 10.98 13.95 -7.95
C ASP A 210 11.37 14.74 -9.20
N ILE A 211 10.40 15.02 -10.06
CA ILE A 211 10.60 15.79 -11.30
C ILE A 211 11.14 17.22 -11.04
N HIS A 212 10.95 17.77 -9.83
CA HIS A 212 11.39 19.09 -9.41
C HIS A 212 12.79 19.09 -8.81
N SER A 213 13.37 17.93 -8.57
CA SER A 213 14.73 17.78 -8.06
C SER A 213 15.77 18.25 -9.08
N SER A 214 16.93 18.68 -8.61
CA SER A 214 18.02 19.11 -9.50
C SER A 214 18.61 17.94 -10.30
N GLY A 215 19.10 18.20 -11.50
CA GLY A 215 19.76 17.17 -12.31
C GLY A 215 20.98 16.55 -11.62
N ALA A 216 21.70 17.30 -10.77
CA ALA A 216 22.78 16.75 -9.96
C ALA A 216 22.27 15.74 -8.93
N GLN A 217 21.11 16.01 -8.31
CA GLN A 217 20.45 15.12 -7.37
C GLN A 217 20.02 13.83 -8.05
N LEU A 218 19.35 13.95 -9.20
CA LEU A 218 18.90 12.80 -10.00
C LEU A 218 20.07 11.94 -10.50
N MET A 219 21.26 12.53 -10.70
CA MET A 219 22.51 11.82 -11.03
C MET A 219 23.30 11.37 -9.79
N TRP A 220 22.60 11.17 -8.64
CA TRP A 220 23.12 10.62 -7.39
C TRP A 220 24.09 11.52 -6.60
N GLY A 221 24.19 12.79 -6.90
CA GLY A 221 25.04 13.73 -6.16
C GLY A 221 26.51 13.31 -6.10
N LYS A 222 27.00 12.98 -4.89
CA LYS A 222 28.36 12.45 -4.68
C LYS A 222 28.41 10.92 -4.59
N LEU A 223 27.28 10.25 -4.52
CA LEU A 223 27.21 8.81 -4.54
C LEU A 223 27.54 8.29 -5.95
N THR A 224 28.32 7.24 -6.06
CA THR A 224 28.73 6.65 -7.35
C THR A 224 28.16 5.23 -7.47
N PRO A 225 26.88 5.09 -7.85
CA PRO A 225 26.21 3.80 -7.86
C PRO A 225 26.68 2.89 -9.00
N GLN A 226 26.56 1.60 -8.77
CA GLN A 226 26.71 0.56 -9.79
C GLN A 226 25.49 -0.35 -9.75
N ALA A 227 24.99 -0.76 -10.92
CA ALA A 227 23.88 -1.68 -11.00
C ALA A 227 24.26 -3.04 -10.44
N TYR A 228 23.51 -3.51 -9.44
CA TYR A 228 23.59 -4.87 -8.91
C TYR A 228 22.50 -5.75 -9.54
N LEU A 229 21.24 -5.34 -9.41
CA LEU A 229 20.08 -5.92 -10.07
C LEU A 229 19.50 -4.86 -11.02
N LYS A 230 19.51 -5.14 -12.33
CA LYS A 230 19.01 -4.19 -13.33
C LYS A 230 17.50 -4.10 -13.32
N PRO A 231 16.91 -2.93 -13.57
CA PRO A 231 15.47 -2.77 -13.64
C PRO A 231 14.87 -3.51 -14.83
N ILE A 232 13.68 -4.06 -14.60
CA ILE A 232 12.77 -4.57 -15.64
C ILE A 232 11.52 -3.69 -15.56
N PRO A 233 11.22 -2.88 -16.60
CA PRO A 233 10.09 -1.97 -16.54
C PRO A 233 8.76 -2.69 -16.38
N SER A 234 7.95 -2.27 -15.42
CA SER A 234 6.57 -2.70 -15.22
C SER A 234 5.62 -1.62 -15.73
N ILE A 235 4.72 -1.97 -16.63
CA ILE A 235 3.69 -1.06 -17.13
C ILE A 235 2.53 -1.10 -16.16
N LYS A 236 2.21 0.03 -15.53
CA LYS A 236 1.10 0.17 -14.59
C LYS A 236 -0.18 0.64 -15.29
N GLU A 237 -0.10 1.69 -16.10
CA GLU A 237 -1.21 2.21 -16.89
C GLU A 237 -0.71 2.58 -18.31
N LEU A 238 -1.55 2.38 -19.31
CA LEU A 238 -1.18 2.62 -20.71
C LEU A 238 -2.41 2.92 -21.56
N ASN A 239 -2.40 4.06 -22.26
CA ASN A 239 -3.41 4.44 -23.23
C ASN A 239 -2.78 5.16 -24.45
N GLU A 240 -3.60 5.72 -25.36
CA GLU A 240 -3.09 6.40 -26.56
C GLU A 240 -2.23 7.63 -26.25
N ASN A 241 -2.51 8.32 -25.14
CA ASN A 241 -1.93 9.59 -24.80
C ASN A 241 -0.83 9.49 -23.76
N THR A 242 -0.98 8.60 -22.77
CA THR A 242 -0.11 8.54 -21.59
C THR A 242 0.30 7.11 -21.26
N ALA A 243 1.38 6.98 -20.50
CA ALA A 243 1.83 5.74 -19.88
C ALA A 243 2.36 6.00 -18.47
N THR A 244 2.15 5.02 -17.60
CA THR A 244 2.78 4.94 -16.28
C THR A 244 3.65 3.70 -16.23
N LEU A 245 4.92 3.88 -15.93
CA LEU A 245 5.89 2.81 -15.74
C LEU A 245 6.47 2.87 -14.33
N GLU A 246 6.85 1.72 -13.83
CA GLU A 246 7.61 1.57 -12.60
C GLU A 246 8.83 0.68 -12.86
N MET A 247 9.92 0.95 -12.18
CA MET A 247 11.15 0.15 -12.26
C MET A 247 11.71 -0.08 -10.86
N ASP A 248 11.81 -1.36 -10.46
CA ASP A 248 12.47 -1.79 -9.25
C ASP A 248 13.84 -2.37 -9.57
N TYR A 249 14.84 -1.96 -8.79
CA TYR A 249 16.20 -2.43 -8.98
C TYR A 249 17.07 -2.26 -7.73
N VAL A 250 18.26 -2.85 -7.77
CA VAL A 250 19.24 -2.73 -6.68
C VAL A 250 20.52 -2.15 -7.23
N ILE A 251 21.06 -1.15 -6.53
CA ILE A 251 22.38 -0.59 -6.77
C ILE A 251 23.31 -0.88 -5.59
N THR A 252 24.61 -0.84 -5.84
CA THR A 252 25.65 -0.80 -4.82
C THR A 252 26.45 0.48 -4.95
N ALA A 253 26.85 1.03 -3.81
CA ALA A 253 27.76 2.17 -3.78
C ALA A 253 28.67 2.11 -2.56
N THR A 254 29.78 2.85 -2.58
CA THR A 254 30.65 2.98 -1.40
C THR A 254 30.15 4.16 -0.55
N GLY A 255 29.72 3.88 0.69
CA GLY A 255 29.25 4.89 1.64
C GLY A 255 30.36 5.77 2.23
N ASP A 256 30.00 6.61 3.20
CA ASP A 256 30.93 7.54 3.89
C ASP A 256 32.00 6.81 4.69
N THR A 257 31.73 5.61 5.19
CA THR A 257 32.66 4.74 5.93
C THR A 257 33.60 3.95 5.03
N GLU A 258 33.56 4.18 3.70
CA GLU A 258 34.27 3.39 2.68
C GLU A 258 33.84 1.92 2.61
N GLU A 259 32.69 1.57 3.22
CA GLU A 259 32.07 0.25 3.17
C GLU A 259 31.10 0.18 1.98
N MET A 260 30.88 -1.03 1.46
CA MET A 260 29.91 -1.25 0.38
C MET A 260 28.51 -1.30 0.98
N GLU A 261 27.65 -0.48 0.42
CA GLU A 261 26.24 -0.38 0.78
C GLU A 261 25.37 -0.81 -0.41
N MET A 262 24.21 -1.37 -0.13
CA MET A 262 23.22 -1.78 -1.14
C MET A 262 21.94 -0.98 -0.94
N TYR A 263 21.30 -0.61 -2.06
CA TYR A 263 20.08 0.19 -2.05
C TYR A 263 19.04 -0.43 -2.96
N HIS A 264 17.84 -0.66 -2.44
CA HIS A 264 16.64 -0.93 -3.22
C HIS A 264 16.08 0.40 -3.70
N VAL A 265 15.85 0.52 -4.98
CA VAL A 265 15.40 1.73 -5.64
C VAL A 265 14.15 1.44 -6.45
N THR A 266 13.12 2.24 -6.24
CA THR A 266 11.89 2.24 -7.05
C THR A 266 11.81 3.55 -7.81
N GLU A 267 11.64 3.50 -9.12
CA GLU A 267 11.43 4.67 -9.97
C GLU A 267 10.04 4.61 -10.61
N TYR A 268 9.33 5.71 -10.54
CA TYR A 268 8.03 5.93 -11.15
C TYR A 268 8.16 6.94 -12.29
N TYR A 269 7.50 6.68 -13.43
CA TYR A 269 7.46 7.53 -14.60
C TYR A 269 6.04 7.71 -15.09
N ARG A 270 5.52 8.93 -15.07
CA ARG A 270 4.30 9.30 -15.79
C ARG A 270 4.68 10.08 -17.05
N MET A 271 4.27 9.59 -18.20
CA MET A 271 4.74 10.11 -19.50
C MET A 271 3.57 10.35 -20.46
N ARG A 272 3.80 11.27 -21.40
CA ARG A 272 2.91 11.52 -22.53
C ARG A 272 3.70 11.48 -23.84
N TYR A 273 3.12 10.89 -24.88
CA TYR A 273 3.67 10.94 -26.22
C TYR A 273 2.94 12.01 -27.04
N ALA A 274 3.65 13.07 -27.43
CA ALA A 274 3.15 14.18 -28.22
C ALA A 274 4.23 14.69 -29.15
N GLU A 275 3.84 15.20 -30.32
CA GLU A 275 4.77 15.81 -31.29
C GLU A 275 5.98 14.92 -31.67
N SER A 276 5.76 13.59 -31.69
CA SER A 276 6.78 12.57 -31.99
C SER A 276 7.90 12.44 -30.93
N GLN A 277 7.65 12.87 -29.69
CA GLN A 277 8.56 12.73 -28.56
C GLN A 277 7.83 12.34 -27.30
N VAL A 278 8.54 11.74 -26.35
CA VAL A 278 8.05 11.46 -25.01
C VAL A 278 8.29 12.68 -24.13
N MET A 279 7.26 13.11 -23.43
CA MET A 279 7.30 14.15 -22.40
C MET A 279 7.11 13.49 -21.05
N LEU A 280 7.99 13.77 -20.10
CA LEU A 280 7.85 13.38 -18.71
C LEU A 280 6.84 14.33 -18.04
N LEU A 281 5.78 13.78 -17.46
CA LEU A 281 4.75 14.54 -16.73
C LEU A 281 5.00 14.51 -15.24
N ASP A 282 5.55 13.40 -14.77
CA ASP A 282 5.92 13.19 -13.38
C ASP A 282 7.00 12.12 -13.29
N PHE A 283 7.83 12.23 -12.28
CA PHE A 283 8.90 11.30 -11.95
C PHE A 283 9.12 11.29 -10.47
N GLU A 284 9.25 10.09 -9.91
CA GLU A 284 9.69 9.92 -8.53
C GLU A 284 10.74 8.83 -8.46
N ARG A 285 11.66 8.94 -7.52
CA ARG A 285 12.62 7.91 -7.16
C ARG A 285 12.68 7.80 -5.66
N ASP A 286 12.36 6.62 -5.17
CA ASP A 286 12.50 6.23 -3.78
C ASP A 286 13.73 5.34 -3.60
N THR A 287 14.55 5.66 -2.62
CA THR A 287 15.79 4.95 -2.33
C THR A 287 15.79 4.48 -0.89
N ASN A 288 15.98 3.18 -0.68
CA ASN A 288 15.98 2.54 0.62
C ASN A 288 17.22 1.68 0.79
N GLU A 289 18.04 1.98 1.79
CA GLU A 289 19.24 1.20 2.08
C GLU A 289 18.85 -0.18 2.62
N ILE A 290 19.44 -1.23 2.07
CA ILE A 290 19.32 -2.59 2.59
C ILE A 290 20.31 -2.71 3.76
N PHE A 291 19.76 -2.83 4.96
CA PHE A 291 20.54 -2.79 6.20
C PHE A 291 21.52 -3.95 6.29
N ASP A 292 22.83 -3.64 6.39
CA ASP A 292 23.90 -4.61 6.61
C ASP A 292 24.49 -4.45 8.01
N PRO A 293 24.28 -5.41 8.92
CA PRO A 293 24.79 -5.34 10.29
C PRO A 293 26.32 -5.42 10.41
N GLU A 294 27.02 -5.85 9.34
CA GLU A 294 28.47 -5.97 9.32
C GLU A 294 29.17 -4.64 9.03
N ASN A 295 28.42 -3.64 8.51
CA ASN A 295 28.92 -2.27 8.31
C ASN A 295 29.04 -1.52 9.64
N SER A 296 29.68 -0.36 9.62
CA SER A 296 29.87 0.52 10.78
C SER A 296 28.57 1.23 11.19
N ILE A 297 27.59 0.45 11.67
CA ILE A 297 26.23 0.91 11.97
C ILE A 297 26.08 1.59 13.33
N LEU A 298 26.94 1.32 14.32
CA LEU A 298 26.84 1.94 15.64
C LEU A 298 27.50 3.31 15.64
N VAL A 299 26.72 4.32 15.94
CA VAL A 299 27.15 5.72 16.04
C VAL A 299 26.96 6.22 17.48
N THR A 300 27.52 7.39 17.80
CA THR A 300 27.60 7.91 19.18
C THR A 300 26.26 7.88 19.94
N ASN A 301 25.14 8.08 19.27
CA ASN A 301 23.81 8.20 19.90
C ASN A 301 22.77 7.18 19.41
N GLY A 302 23.20 6.16 18.66
CA GLY A 302 22.24 5.17 18.16
C GLY A 302 22.75 4.27 17.05
N ILE A 303 21.83 3.87 16.18
CA ILE A 303 22.04 2.93 15.08
C ILE A 303 21.81 3.68 13.76
N ARG A 304 22.79 3.64 12.86
CA ARG A 304 22.66 4.14 11.51
C ARG A 304 21.79 3.19 10.70
N LEU A 305 20.73 3.71 10.09
CA LEU A 305 19.80 2.98 9.23
C LEU A 305 19.94 3.37 7.75
N GLY A 306 20.81 4.36 7.46
CA GLY A 306 21.08 4.83 6.10
C GLY A 306 19.95 5.65 5.49
N ILE A 307 19.87 5.60 4.16
CA ILE A 307 18.82 6.30 3.39
C ILE A 307 17.51 5.50 3.46
N ASN A 308 16.39 6.17 3.72
CA ASN A 308 15.07 5.57 3.70
C ASN A 308 14.03 6.59 3.23
N SER A 309 13.34 6.31 2.15
CA SER A 309 12.18 7.07 1.68
C SER A 309 10.92 6.72 2.45
N ARG A 310 10.81 5.47 2.88
CA ARG A 310 9.66 4.97 3.66
C ARG A 310 9.73 5.42 5.10
N VAL A 311 8.56 5.66 5.68
CA VAL A 311 8.44 5.90 7.12
C VAL A 311 8.85 4.63 7.87
N LEU A 312 9.97 4.69 8.55
CA LEU A 312 10.43 3.60 9.40
C LEU A 312 9.59 3.54 10.68
N THR A 313 9.38 2.34 11.17
CA THR A 313 8.74 2.10 12.45
C THR A 313 9.70 1.42 13.41
N TYR A 314 9.61 1.78 14.68
CA TYR A 314 10.34 1.10 15.75
C TYR A 314 9.46 0.92 16.98
N LYS A 315 9.79 -0.07 17.78
CA LYS A 315 9.23 -0.22 19.15
C LYS A 315 10.35 -0.49 20.15
N SER A 316 10.11 -0.07 21.38
CA SER A 316 10.99 -0.34 22.49
C SER A 316 10.22 -0.88 23.68
N ASP A 317 10.88 -1.61 24.57
CA ASP A 317 10.33 -1.92 25.88
C ASP A 317 10.21 -0.65 26.76
N THR A 318 9.51 -0.77 27.88
CA THR A 318 9.27 0.36 28.80
C THR A 318 10.56 0.94 29.41
N ASP A 319 11.56 0.11 29.60
CA ASP A 319 12.84 0.49 30.21
C ASP A 319 13.87 1.02 29.18
N LYS A 320 13.50 1.09 27.90
CA LYS A 320 14.36 1.53 26.79
C LYS A 320 15.66 0.71 26.66
N LYS A 321 15.58 -0.56 26.99
CA LYS A 321 16.68 -1.52 26.90
C LYS A 321 16.71 -2.22 25.54
N TYR A 322 15.56 -2.47 24.96
CA TYR A 322 15.39 -3.16 23.71
C TYR A 322 14.72 -2.25 22.67
N PHE A 323 15.27 -2.23 21.46
CA PHE A 323 14.75 -1.47 20.32
C PHE A 323 14.59 -2.41 19.13
N ALA A 324 13.37 -2.62 18.67
CA ALA A 324 13.11 -3.35 17.44
C ALA A 324 12.74 -2.39 16.32
N PHE A 325 13.22 -2.67 15.11
CA PHE A 325 12.91 -1.91 13.91
C PHE A 325 12.82 -2.85 12.69
N ALA A 326 11.98 -2.49 11.73
CA ALA A 326 11.84 -3.22 10.47
C ALA A 326 12.37 -2.36 9.32
N GLN A 327 13.12 -2.96 8.41
CA GLN A 327 13.68 -2.32 7.23
C GLN A 327 13.88 -3.34 6.11
N GLN A 328 13.41 -3.03 4.91
CA GLN A 328 13.59 -3.83 3.70
C GLN A 328 13.39 -5.34 3.93
N GLY A 329 12.17 -5.71 4.38
CA GLY A 329 11.79 -7.11 4.60
C GLY A 329 12.52 -7.83 5.74
N SER A 330 13.23 -7.10 6.61
CA SER A 330 13.96 -7.64 7.76
C SER A 330 13.57 -6.98 9.06
N LEU A 331 13.48 -7.78 10.14
CA LEU A 331 13.18 -7.34 11.50
C LEU A 331 14.41 -7.51 12.39
N TRP A 332 14.83 -6.45 13.04
CA TRP A 332 16.00 -6.37 13.90
C TRP A 332 15.64 -6.02 15.32
N LEU A 333 16.36 -6.56 16.29
CA LEU A 333 16.26 -6.22 17.72
C LEU A 333 17.64 -5.85 18.25
N TYR A 334 17.77 -4.64 18.74
CA TYR A 334 18.99 -4.15 19.41
C TYR A 334 18.81 -4.13 20.92
N GLU A 335 19.76 -4.74 21.65
CA GLU A 335 19.86 -4.65 23.11
C GLU A 335 20.94 -3.63 23.48
N THR A 336 20.54 -2.49 24.11
CA THR A 336 21.46 -1.49 24.64
C THR A 336 22.48 -2.11 25.61
N GLY A 337 23.36 -1.49 26.27
CA GLY A 337 24.27 -2.07 27.26
C GLY A 337 25.14 -3.24 26.77
N THR A 338 24.57 -4.28 26.19
CA THR A 338 25.31 -5.44 25.67
C THR A 338 25.75 -5.28 24.22
N LYS A 339 25.20 -4.34 23.48
CA LYS A 339 25.45 -4.11 22.06
C LYS A 339 25.13 -5.33 21.19
N LYS A 340 24.14 -6.11 21.58
CA LYS A 340 23.64 -7.22 20.75
C LYS A 340 22.67 -6.68 19.72
N LEU A 341 22.86 -7.13 18.48
CA LEU A 341 21.94 -6.90 17.38
C LEU A 341 21.48 -8.24 16.85
N THR A 342 20.18 -8.52 16.95
CA THR A 342 19.60 -9.79 16.51
C THR A 342 18.76 -9.57 15.26
N GLN A 343 19.06 -10.27 14.17
CA GLN A 343 18.12 -10.45 13.09
C GLN A 343 17.03 -11.43 13.54
N VAL A 344 15.86 -10.90 13.85
CA VAL A 344 14.73 -11.69 14.33
C VAL A 344 14.04 -12.41 13.19
N PHE A 345 13.87 -11.72 12.06
CA PHE A 345 13.26 -12.26 10.85
C PHE A 345 13.85 -11.59 9.61
N SER A 346 13.82 -12.27 8.46
CA SER A 346 14.14 -11.65 7.17
C SER A 346 13.54 -12.44 6.01
N PHE A 347 12.95 -11.71 5.05
CA PHE A 347 12.60 -12.28 3.75
C PHE A 347 13.79 -12.35 2.78
N LEU A 348 14.86 -11.60 3.04
CA LEU A 348 16.05 -11.64 2.20
C LEU A 348 16.71 -13.04 2.26
N GLN A 349 17.08 -13.56 1.11
CA GLN A 349 17.72 -14.86 1.00
C GLN A 349 19.21 -14.76 1.37
N ASN A 350 19.76 -15.84 1.87
CA ASN A 350 21.20 -15.94 2.07
C ASN A 350 21.89 -16.11 0.70
N GLY A 351 22.78 -15.17 0.35
CA GLY A 351 23.56 -15.25 -0.88
C GLY A 351 23.30 -14.05 -1.81
N LYS A 352 23.22 -14.29 -3.11
CA LYS A 352 23.00 -13.22 -4.10
C LYS A 352 21.52 -12.88 -4.16
N LEU A 353 21.21 -11.59 -3.97
CA LEU A 353 19.85 -11.05 -4.14
C LEU A 353 19.35 -11.22 -5.58
N ASP A 354 18.07 -11.52 -5.72
CA ASP A 354 17.35 -11.50 -7.01
C ASP A 354 15.99 -10.77 -6.87
N ALA A 355 15.19 -10.74 -7.93
CA ALA A 355 13.93 -10.00 -7.94
C ALA A 355 12.91 -10.49 -6.90
N ARG A 356 13.03 -11.75 -6.40
CA ARG A 356 12.14 -12.28 -5.37
C ARG A 356 12.43 -11.70 -3.99
N ASP A 357 13.68 -11.27 -3.74
CA ASP A 357 14.10 -10.67 -2.47
C ASP A 357 13.57 -9.23 -2.31
N ILE A 358 13.46 -8.50 -3.41
CA ILE A 358 13.02 -7.10 -3.41
C ILE A 358 11.51 -6.93 -3.64
N TYR A 359 10.77 -8.02 -3.84
CA TYR A 359 9.32 -7.97 -3.97
C TYR A 359 8.70 -7.59 -2.62
N ASP A 360 8.14 -6.41 -2.56
CA ASP A 360 7.78 -5.72 -1.32
C ASP A 360 6.26 -5.64 -1.06
N GLU A 361 5.49 -6.54 -1.68
CA GLU A 361 4.07 -6.75 -1.38
C GLU A 361 3.87 -7.45 -0.01
N ASN A 362 4.59 -6.96 1.02
CA ASN A 362 4.52 -7.44 2.39
C ASN A 362 4.93 -6.36 3.40
N ASN A 363 4.52 -6.54 4.65
CA ASN A 363 4.85 -5.64 5.74
C ASN A 363 5.15 -6.41 7.03
N ILE A 364 6.05 -5.88 7.85
CA ILE A 364 6.41 -6.40 9.18
C ILE A 364 5.93 -5.44 10.24
N ARG A 365 4.98 -5.86 11.09
CA ARG A 365 4.39 -5.04 12.13
C ARG A 365 4.79 -5.54 13.52
N ILE A 366 5.46 -4.69 14.32
CA ILE A 366 5.87 -5.01 15.68
C ILE A 366 4.71 -4.70 16.62
N ILE A 367 4.14 -5.71 17.28
CA ILE A 367 3.00 -5.53 18.19
C ILE A 367 3.46 -5.11 19.57
N ASN A 368 4.35 -5.86 20.22
CA ASN A 368 4.86 -5.52 21.52
C ASN A 368 6.29 -6.05 21.78
N ILE A 369 6.96 -5.45 22.76
CA ILE A 369 8.24 -5.93 23.30
C ILE A 369 8.14 -5.85 24.81
N ASP A 370 8.47 -6.94 25.53
CA ASP A 370 8.53 -6.96 26.99
C ASP A 370 9.92 -6.57 27.54
N SER A 371 10.02 -6.36 28.84
CA SER A 371 11.27 -5.99 29.52
C SER A 371 12.39 -7.05 29.48
N SER A 372 12.08 -8.24 28.99
CA SER A 372 13.06 -9.32 28.73
C SER A 372 13.52 -9.37 27.28
N GLY A 373 12.94 -8.55 26.41
CA GLY A 373 13.21 -8.52 24.97
C GLY A 373 12.41 -9.55 24.17
N ASN A 374 11.44 -10.23 24.78
CA ASN A 374 10.50 -11.06 24.01
C ASN A 374 9.55 -10.18 23.23
N MET A 375 9.18 -10.62 22.02
CA MET A 375 8.42 -9.79 21.10
C MET A 375 7.32 -10.60 20.42
N THR A 376 6.21 -9.95 20.11
CA THR A 376 5.20 -10.42 19.17
C THR A 376 5.23 -9.52 17.94
N PHE A 377 5.23 -10.11 16.76
CA PHE A 377 5.18 -9.38 15.49
C PHE A 377 4.33 -10.10 14.45
N LEU A 378 3.86 -9.37 13.47
CA LEU A 378 3.07 -9.85 12.35
C LEU A 378 3.88 -9.71 11.06
N LEU A 379 3.71 -10.68 10.16
CA LEU A 379 4.00 -10.54 8.75
C LEU A 379 2.66 -10.46 8.03
N CYS A 380 2.48 -9.45 7.20
CA CYS A 380 1.24 -9.21 6.45
C CYS A 380 1.55 -9.14 4.97
N GLY A 381 0.79 -9.83 4.13
CA GLY A 381 0.91 -9.80 2.68
C GLY A 381 1.51 -11.05 2.06
N TYR A 382 2.22 -10.87 0.96
CA TYR A 382 2.84 -11.94 0.18
C TYR A 382 4.06 -12.51 0.90
N MET A 383 4.11 -13.84 1.03
CA MET A 383 5.22 -14.54 1.67
C MET A 383 6.28 -14.90 0.64
N ASN A 384 7.38 -14.14 0.60
CA ASN A 384 8.43 -14.25 -0.42
C ASN A 384 9.14 -15.60 -0.41
N ARG A 385 9.17 -16.28 0.74
CA ARG A 385 9.84 -17.57 0.91
C ARG A 385 9.35 -18.32 2.15
N GLY A 386 9.84 -19.50 2.38
CA GLY A 386 9.58 -20.29 3.59
C GLY A 386 8.42 -21.26 3.40
N LYS A 387 7.74 -21.58 4.51
CA LYS A 387 6.62 -22.54 4.56
C LYS A 387 5.42 -22.07 3.71
N HIS A 388 5.16 -20.79 3.73
CA HIS A 388 4.03 -20.12 3.08
C HIS A 388 4.41 -19.40 1.78
N GLU A 389 5.52 -19.80 1.14
CA GLU A 389 5.99 -19.16 -0.10
C GLU A 389 4.86 -19.06 -1.14
N GLY A 390 4.59 -17.83 -1.60
CA GLY A 390 3.59 -17.54 -2.62
C GLY A 390 2.15 -17.43 -2.10
N GLU A 391 1.92 -17.61 -0.79
CA GLU A 391 0.64 -17.36 -0.16
C GLU A 391 0.54 -15.87 0.24
N CYS A 392 -0.67 -15.33 0.28
CA CYS A 392 -0.97 -14.04 0.85
C CYS A 392 -1.74 -14.24 2.17
N GLY A 393 -1.36 -13.52 3.22
CA GLY A 393 -1.99 -13.72 4.52
C GLY A 393 -1.32 -12.97 5.66
N VAL A 394 -1.70 -13.32 6.89
CA VAL A 394 -1.15 -12.76 8.12
C VAL A 394 -0.52 -13.88 8.96
N ALA A 395 0.80 -13.80 9.15
CA ALA A 395 1.52 -14.70 10.04
C ALA A 395 1.83 -14.02 11.37
N VAL A 396 1.52 -14.67 12.47
CA VAL A 396 1.77 -14.17 13.83
C VAL A 396 2.92 -14.93 14.44
N TYR A 397 4.00 -14.22 14.77
CA TYR A 397 5.21 -14.79 15.37
C TYR A 397 5.46 -14.27 16.78
N THR A 398 6.02 -15.13 17.61
CA THR A 398 6.62 -14.75 18.89
C THR A 398 8.14 -14.99 18.86
N TYR A 399 8.88 -14.00 19.34
CA TYR A 399 10.32 -14.11 19.55
C TYR A 399 10.62 -14.31 21.04
N ASP A 400 11.48 -15.26 21.36
CA ASP A 400 12.03 -15.53 22.70
C ASP A 400 13.49 -15.10 22.74
N ALA A 401 13.79 -14.07 23.53
CA ALA A 401 15.10 -13.48 23.63
C ALA A 401 16.12 -14.42 24.34
N ALA A 402 15.65 -15.27 25.27
CA ALA A 402 16.51 -16.17 26.01
C ALA A 402 17.07 -17.30 25.15
N THR A 403 16.29 -17.77 24.21
CA THR A 403 16.67 -18.86 23.27
C THR A 403 17.07 -18.33 21.88
N THR A 404 16.90 -17.03 21.64
CA THR A 404 17.13 -16.40 20.33
C THR A 404 16.39 -17.15 19.23
N SER A 405 15.08 -17.34 19.43
CA SER A 405 14.25 -18.11 18.50
C SER A 405 12.89 -17.47 18.24
N ILE A 406 12.35 -17.70 17.04
CA ILE A 406 11.00 -17.34 16.66
C ILE A 406 10.14 -18.58 16.53
N THR A 407 8.87 -18.43 16.90
CA THR A 407 7.86 -19.48 16.76
C THR A 407 6.65 -18.88 16.07
N GLU A 408 6.21 -19.48 14.96
CA GLU A 408 4.94 -19.19 14.33
C GLU A 408 3.80 -19.67 15.24
N ARG A 409 2.84 -18.80 15.52
CA ARG A 409 1.69 -19.09 16.38
C ARG A 409 0.42 -19.28 15.58
N LEU A 410 0.26 -18.49 14.54
CA LEU A 410 -0.92 -18.50 13.69
C LEU A 410 -0.51 -18.09 12.27
N TYR A 411 -1.13 -18.72 11.30
CA TYR A 411 -1.18 -18.25 9.92
C TYR A 411 -2.64 -18.12 9.48
N VAL A 412 -3.01 -16.93 9.01
CA VAL A 412 -4.33 -16.64 8.43
C VAL A 412 -4.14 -16.47 6.93
N GLU A 413 -4.58 -17.47 6.17
CA GLU A 413 -4.54 -17.46 4.71
C GLU A 413 -5.73 -16.65 4.18
N THR A 414 -5.48 -15.77 3.20
CA THR A 414 -6.51 -15.01 2.49
C THR A 414 -6.23 -14.96 0.98
N GLN A 415 -7.27 -14.70 0.20
CA GLN A 415 -7.18 -14.47 -1.24
C GLN A 415 -7.13 -12.98 -1.59
N GLU A 416 -7.12 -12.11 -0.60
CA GLU A 416 -7.12 -10.66 -0.77
C GLU A 416 -5.74 -10.15 -1.22
N ALA A 417 -5.73 -9.14 -2.09
CA ALA A 417 -4.51 -8.47 -2.50
C ALA A 417 -3.84 -7.75 -1.31
N PHE A 418 -2.50 -7.74 -1.28
CA PHE A 418 -1.73 -7.11 -0.21
C PHE A 418 -2.15 -5.67 0.09
N SER A 419 -2.41 -4.87 -0.93
CA SER A 419 -2.77 -3.46 -0.79
C SER A 419 -4.06 -3.23 0.01
N LEU A 420 -4.99 -4.19 0.02
CA LEU A 420 -6.20 -4.17 0.85
C LEU A 420 -5.92 -4.79 2.22
N LEU A 421 -5.29 -5.96 2.24
CA LEU A 421 -4.97 -6.69 3.46
C LEU A 421 -4.13 -5.87 4.44
N ASP A 422 -3.14 -5.11 3.95
CA ASP A 422 -2.29 -4.29 4.82
C ASP A 422 -3.06 -3.18 5.52
N LYS A 423 -4.02 -2.53 4.82
CA LYS A 423 -4.92 -1.53 5.40
C LYS A 423 -5.85 -2.13 6.45
N ASP A 424 -6.36 -3.34 6.20
CA ASP A 424 -7.22 -4.04 7.14
C ASP A 424 -6.47 -4.46 8.42
N VAL A 425 -5.26 -5.00 8.29
CA VAL A 425 -4.38 -5.36 9.42
C VAL A 425 -3.89 -4.12 10.18
N GLU A 426 -3.66 -3.01 9.50
CA GLU A 426 -3.35 -1.73 10.12
C GLU A 426 -4.48 -1.26 11.02
N ASN A 427 -5.72 -1.39 10.56
CA ASN A 427 -6.89 -1.07 11.34
C ASN A 427 -6.99 -1.97 12.57
N LEU A 428 -6.93 -3.30 12.40
CA LEU A 428 -6.86 -4.23 13.53
C LEU A 428 -6.14 -5.53 13.18
N GLY A 429 -4.97 -5.75 13.79
CA GLY A 429 -4.29 -7.03 13.89
C GLY A 429 -3.72 -7.15 15.30
N TYR A 430 -4.48 -7.75 16.24
CA TYR A 430 -4.15 -7.78 17.66
C TYR A 430 -4.10 -9.18 18.25
N MET A 431 -2.99 -9.51 18.94
CA MET A 431 -2.84 -10.73 19.71
C MET A 431 -3.13 -10.47 21.19
N SER A 432 -4.03 -11.24 21.81
CA SER A 432 -4.30 -11.18 23.25
C SER A 432 -3.04 -11.44 24.08
N ALA A 433 -2.97 -10.86 25.28
CA ALA A 433 -1.80 -10.97 26.16
C ALA A 433 -1.52 -12.42 26.59
N ASP A 434 -2.55 -13.25 26.72
CA ASP A 434 -2.45 -14.69 27.01
C ASP A 434 -2.10 -15.53 25.77
N ARG A 435 -2.06 -14.91 24.57
CA ARG A 435 -1.73 -15.52 23.28
C ARG A 435 -2.69 -16.62 22.85
N THR A 436 -3.94 -16.57 23.30
CA THR A 436 -4.97 -17.54 22.92
C THR A 436 -5.93 -17.04 21.85
N HIS A 437 -6.04 -15.71 21.65
CA HIS A 437 -6.91 -15.09 20.68
C HIS A 437 -6.13 -14.11 19.79
N PHE A 438 -6.44 -14.14 18.50
CA PHE A 438 -6.02 -13.13 17.54
C PHE A 438 -7.25 -12.45 16.94
N TYR A 439 -7.28 -11.14 17.01
CA TYR A 439 -8.36 -10.30 16.51
C TYR A 439 -7.92 -9.62 15.23
N LEU A 440 -8.74 -9.70 14.19
CA LEU A 440 -8.44 -9.20 12.86
C LEU A 440 -9.67 -8.55 12.24
N THR A 441 -9.49 -7.41 11.58
CA THR A 441 -10.45 -6.91 10.58
C THR A 441 -10.03 -7.34 9.20
N LEU A 442 -10.99 -7.78 8.39
CA LEU A 442 -10.78 -8.18 7.01
C LEU A 442 -12.07 -7.91 6.21
N GLU A 443 -11.96 -7.15 5.11
CA GLU A 443 -13.08 -6.84 4.20
C GLU A 443 -14.36 -6.35 4.93
N GLY A 444 -14.21 -5.46 5.91
CA GLY A 444 -15.33 -4.94 6.70
C GLY A 444 -15.94 -5.94 7.69
N SER A 445 -15.30 -7.06 7.94
CA SER A 445 -15.68 -8.02 8.99
C SER A 445 -14.65 -8.01 10.12
N PHE A 446 -15.13 -8.26 11.34
CA PHE A 446 -14.30 -8.38 12.53
C PHE A 446 -14.29 -9.82 13.02
N TYR A 447 -13.10 -10.42 13.07
CA TYR A 447 -12.88 -11.82 13.43
C TYR A 447 -12.19 -11.96 14.78
N ASP A 448 -12.62 -12.95 15.54
CA ASP A 448 -11.96 -13.50 16.72
C ASP A 448 -11.48 -14.92 16.39
N ILE A 449 -10.17 -15.12 16.35
CA ILE A 449 -9.52 -16.38 16.01
C ILE A 449 -8.93 -16.97 17.27
N ASN A 450 -9.47 -18.10 17.73
CA ASN A 450 -8.92 -18.84 18.85
C ASN A 450 -7.81 -19.77 18.38
N ILE A 451 -6.58 -19.49 18.82
CA ILE A 451 -5.37 -20.21 18.40
C ILE A 451 -5.31 -21.63 18.99
N THR A 452 -6.02 -21.87 20.11
CA THR A 452 -5.93 -23.16 20.82
C THR A 452 -6.69 -24.27 20.09
N ASP A 453 -7.80 -23.95 19.45
CA ASP A 453 -8.68 -24.90 18.76
C ASP A 453 -8.92 -24.58 17.28
N ASN A 454 -8.21 -23.56 16.74
CA ASN A 454 -8.31 -23.08 15.36
C ASN A 454 -9.72 -22.60 14.96
N SER A 455 -10.55 -22.22 15.94
CA SER A 455 -11.88 -21.72 15.62
C SER A 455 -11.83 -20.25 15.21
N VAL A 456 -12.59 -19.93 14.16
CA VAL A 456 -12.78 -18.56 13.66
C VAL A 456 -14.22 -18.15 13.94
N THR A 457 -14.39 -17.03 14.64
CA THR A 457 -15.70 -16.46 14.95
C THR A 457 -15.81 -15.07 14.33
N GLU A 458 -16.70 -14.90 13.36
CA GLU A 458 -17.06 -13.60 12.84
C GLU A 458 -17.95 -12.89 13.86
N GLN A 459 -17.43 -11.86 14.51
CA GLN A 459 -18.12 -11.07 15.54
C GLN A 459 -19.06 -10.02 14.92
N PHE A 460 -18.60 -9.39 13.85
CA PHE A 460 -19.35 -8.41 13.06
C PHE A 460 -19.06 -8.64 11.59
N SER A 461 -20.04 -8.36 10.74
CA SER A 461 -19.90 -8.40 9.28
C SER A 461 -20.50 -7.18 8.62
N ASN A 462 -20.05 -6.88 7.41
CA ASN A 462 -20.52 -5.76 6.59
C ASN A 462 -20.45 -4.41 7.33
N LEU A 463 -19.37 -4.17 8.10
CA LEU A 463 -19.10 -2.86 8.66
C LEU A 463 -18.73 -1.91 7.53
N SER A 464 -19.48 -0.81 7.44
CA SER A 464 -19.23 0.20 6.42
C SER A 464 -17.94 0.98 6.69
N SER A 465 -17.27 1.40 5.62
CA SER A 465 -16.06 2.22 5.71
C SER A 465 -16.30 3.47 6.56
N GLY A 466 -15.37 3.77 7.47
CA GLY A 466 -15.46 4.88 8.42
C GLY A 466 -16.43 4.65 9.60
N CYS A 467 -17.11 3.50 9.68
CA CYS A 467 -17.98 3.18 10.82
C CYS A 467 -17.26 2.46 11.96
N TYR A 468 -16.01 2.09 11.81
CA TYR A 468 -15.21 1.39 12.81
C TYR A 468 -13.75 1.80 12.75
N VAL A 469 -13.06 1.60 13.85
CA VAL A 469 -11.62 1.79 14.01
C VAL A 469 -11.08 0.79 15.02
N GLY A 470 -9.84 0.35 14.83
CA GLY A 470 -9.16 -0.58 15.73
C GLY A 470 -7.84 -0.03 16.27
N SER A 471 -7.31 -0.66 17.31
CA SER A 471 -5.97 -0.41 17.84
C SER A 471 -5.23 -1.72 17.99
N SER A 472 -4.36 -2.01 17.03
CA SER A 472 -3.49 -3.20 17.03
C SER A 472 -2.48 -3.22 18.19
N THR A 473 -2.19 -2.08 18.81
CA THR A 473 -1.26 -1.98 19.94
C THR A 473 -1.97 -1.88 21.27
N GLY A 474 -3.14 -1.24 21.31
CA GLY A 474 -3.92 -1.03 22.53
C GLY A 474 -4.96 -2.11 22.79
N GLY A 475 -5.19 -3.04 21.87
CA GLY A 475 -6.21 -4.09 22.02
C GLY A 475 -7.63 -3.54 22.17
N LYS A 476 -8.01 -2.59 21.33
CA LYS A 476 -9.32 -1.92 21.36
C LYS A 476 -9.96 -1.96 19.99
N PHE A 477 -11.29 -2.02 19.98
CA PHE A 477 -12.10 -1.91 18.76
C PHE A 477 -13.32 -1.03 19.03
N ALA A 478 -13.53 -0.03 18.19
CA ALA A 478 -14.68 0.85 18.30
C ALA A 478 -15.52 0.85 17.01
N TRP A 479 -16.85 0.86 17.17
CA TRP A 479 -17.79 0.82 16.03
C TRP A 479 -19.06 1.63 16.31
N LEU A 480 -19.62 2.18 15.23
CA LEU A 480 -20.92 2.85 15.27
C LEU A 480 -22.06 1.81 15.35
N GLN A 481 -22.92 1.93 16.34
CA GLN A 481 -24.03 0.99 16.61
C GLN A 481 -24.95 0.79 15.40
N GLU A 482 -25.25 1.90 14.71
CA GLU A 482 -26.16 1.92 13.57
C GLU A 482 -25.49 1.54 12.25
N ASN A 483 -24.15 1.36 12.24
CA ASN A 483 -23.34 1.14 11.03
C ASN A 483 -23.68 2.15 9.90
N LYS A 484 -23.81 3.42 10.28
CA LYS A 484 -24.12 4.51 9.37
C LYS A 484 -23.15 5.65 9.56
N LYS A 485 -22.30 5.84 8.58
CA LYS A 485 -21.43 7.01 8.50
C LYS A 485 -22.29 8.27 8.55
N TYR A 486 -21.94 9.22 9.43
CA TYR A 486 -22.59 10.52 9.59
C TYR A 486 -24.02 10.53 10.16
N ASP A 487 -24.63 9.37 10.41
CA ASP A 487 -25.99 9.29 10.99
C ASP A 487 -26.08 8.35 12.20
N SER A 488 -24.98 8.15 12.93
CA SER A 488 -24.97 7.31 14.12
C SER A 488 -24.92 8.14 15.40
N SER A 489 -25.73 7.74 16.39
CA SER A 489 -25.84 8.40 17.69
C SER A 489 -25.12 7.67 18.81
N THR A 490 -24.66 6.46 18.55
CA THR A 490 -23.99 5.61 19.53
C THR A 490 -22.71 5.04 18.96
N LEU A 491 -21.61 5.23 19.70
CA LEU A 491 -20.30 4.66 19.43
C LEU A 491 -19.96 3.68 20.56
N ASN A 492 -19.69 2.43 20.23
CA ASN A 492 -19.27 1.40 21.17
C ASN A 492 -17.75 1.23 21.12
N LEU A 493 -17.16 0.94 22.28
CA LEU A 493 -15.75 0.62 22.45
C LEU A 493 -15.65 -0.74 23.16
N ARG A 494 -15.00 -1.71 22.52
CA ARG A 494 -14.67 -3.02 23.09
C ARG A 494 -13.22 -3.05 23.55
N ASP A 495 -13.01 -3.52 24.76
CA ASP A 495 -11.71 -3.93 25.26
C ASP A 495 -11.49 -5.41 24.90
N LEU A 496 -10.51 -5.69 24.04
CA LEU A 496 -10.28 -7.05 23.52
C LEU A 496 -9.68 -8.02 24.55
N GLU A 497 -9.05 -7.49 25.62
CA GLU A 497 -8.50 -8.32 26.70
C GLU A 497 -9.57 -8.76 27.67
N THR A 498 -10.54 -7.90 27.97
CA THR A 498 -11.57 -8.17 28.98
C THR A 498 -12.91 -8.56 28.36
N GLY A 499 -13.11 -8.30 27.08
CA GLY A 499 -14.38 -8.49 26.38
C GLY A 499 -15.48 -7.50 26.80
N ASN A 500 -15.15 -6.45 27.56
CA ASN A 500 -16.12 -5.47 28.04
C ASN A 500 -16.40 -4.39 26.99
N ASP A 501 -17.67 -4.02 26.87
CA ASP A 501 -18.13 -2.94 25.97
C ASP A 501 -18.48 -1.68 26.78
N THR A 502 -18.04 -0.52 26.29
CA THR A 502 -18.42 0.80 26.79
C THR A 502 -19.12 1.57 25.66
N ALA A 503 -20.29 2.14 25.92
CA ALA A 503 -21.07 2.88 24.93
C ALA A 503 -21.00 4.40 25.20
N PHE A 504 -20.71 5.16 24.16
CA PHE A 504 -20.76 6.62 24.12
C PHE A 504 -21.99 7.04 23.33
N THR A 505 -22.76 7.96 23.89
CA THR A 505 -23.98 8.48 23.24
C THR A 505 -23.92 10.00 23.17
N CYS A 506 -24.61 10.58 22.20
CA CYS A 506 -24.73 12.02 22.04
C CYS A 506 -26.19 12.51 22.19
N ASP A 507 -26.39 13.82 22.20
CA ASP A 507 -27.70 14.42 22.20
C ASP A 507 -28.47 14.13 20.88
N SER A 508 -29.80 14.27 20.89
CA SER A 508 -30.64 13.91 19.73
C SER A 508 -30.34 14.74 18.48
N ASP A 509 -29.77 15.95 18.64
CA ASP A 509 -29.34 16.84 17.57
C ASP A 509 -27.86 16.72 17.21
N GLU A 510 -27.20 15.65 17.69
CA GLU A 510 -25.78 15.37 17.45
C GLU A 510 -25.58 13.99 16.79
N ARG A 511 -24.41 13.80 16.18
CA ARG A 511 -23.92 12.51 15.64
C ARG A 511 -22.46 12.33 15.99
N LEU A 512 -22.04 11.06 16.04
CA LEU A 512 -20.70 10.63 16.41
C LEU A 512 -19.97 10.04 15.21
N GLN A 513 -18.63 10.26 15.15
CA GLN A 513 -17.75 9.67 14.16
C GLN A 513 -16.42 9.26 14.82
N PRO A 514 -16.00 7.98 14.76
CA PRO A 514 -14.67 7.58 15.21
C PRO A 514 -13.60 8.15 14.27
N ILE A 515 -12.43 8.50 14.83
CA ILE A 515 -11.27 9.00 14.06
C ILE A 515 -10.14 7.97 14.15
N GLY A 516 -9.84 7.42 15.34
CA GLY A 516 -8.75 6.47 15.53
C GLY A 516 -8.41 6.27 17.00
N PHE A 517 -7.23 5.74 17.26
CA PHE A 517 -6.72 5.52 18.60
C PHE A 517 -5.31 6.11 18.76
N ILE A 518 -5.06 6.76 19.88
CA ILE A 518 -3.71 7.08 20.35
C ILE A 518 -3.38 6.04 21.44
N ASP A 519 -2.53 5.07 21.11
CA ASP A 519 -2.31 3.87 21.94
C ASP A 519 -3.64 3.11 22.21
N SER A 520 -4.19 3.21 23.43
CA SER A 520 -5.47 2.60 23.83
C SER A 520 -6.62 3.59 23.97
N ASP A 521 -6.35 4.89 23.76
CA ASP A 521 -7.31 5.96 23.96
C ASP A 521 -8.07 6.28 22.68
N LEU A 522 -9.41 6.17 22.72
CA LEU A 522 -10.26 6.41 21.56
C LEU A 522 -10.39 7.91 21.25
N VAL A 523 -10.21 8.25 19.98
CA VAL A 523 -10.44 9.60 19.42
C VAL A 523 -11.71 9.57 18.59
N TYR A 524 -12.68 10.42 18.94
CA TYR A 524 -13.89 10.55 18.13
C TYR A 524 -14.40 11.99 18.12
N GLY A 525 -15.12 12.33 17.07
CA GLY A 525 -15.71 13.64 16.88
C GLY A 525 -17.22 13.67 17.04
N VAL A 526 -17.74 14.86 17.33
CA VAL A 526 -19.19 15.16 17.48
C VAL A 526 -19.57 16.30 16.55
N ALA A 527 -20.60 16.07 15.73
CA ALA A 527 -21.16 17.07 14.85
C ALA A 527 -22.64 17.34 15.15
N LYS A 528 -23.11 18.56 14.88
CA LYS A 528 -24.54 18.88 14.95
C LYS A 528 -25.24 18.42 13.67
N VAL A 529 -26.38 17.77 13.78
CA VAL A 529 -27.21 17.33 12.65
C VAL A 529 -27.50 18.47 11.66
N SER A 530 -27.70 19.71 12.19
CA SER A 530 -27.94 20.88 11.36
C SER A 530 -26.76 21.34 10.51
N ASP A 531 -25.54 20.89 10.84
CA ASP A 531 -24.30 21.27 10.17
C ASP A 531 -23.80 20.19 9.21
N ILE A 532 -24.27 18.93 9.38
CA ILE A 532 -23.94 17.82 8.49
C ILE A 532 -24.53 18.07 7.13
N ASP A 533 -23.68 18.07 6.12
CA ASP A 533 -24.12 18.10 4.73
C ASP A 533 -24.32 16.65 4.25
N THR A 534 -25.45 16.40 3.61
CA THR A 534 -25.83 15.08 3.07
C THR A 534 -25.85 15.10 1.55
N GLU A 535 -25.89 13.93 0.91
CA GLU A 535 -25.90 13.71 -0.55
C GLU A 535 -26.78 14.68 -1.37
N ASP A 536 -27.87 15.21 -0.80
CA ASP A 536 -28.76 16.12 -1.52
C ASP A 536 -28.10 17.47 -1.89
N LYS A 537 -26.92 17.79 -1.33
CA LYS A 537 -26.15 19.02 -1.57
C LYS A 537 -24.83 18.83 -2.30
N GLY A 538 -24.47 17.58 -2.62
CA GLY A 538 -23.36 17.28 -3.53
C GLY A 538 -21.99 17.08 -2.89
N SER A 539 -21.84 17.17 -1.57
CA SER A 539 -20.66 16.69 -0.83
C SER A 539 -21.07 16.29 0.57
N GLU A 540 -20.69 15.09 0.98
CA GLU A 540 -20.91 14.64 2.36
C GLU A 540 -19.82 15.20 3.27
N VAL A 541 -20.18 16.14 4.15
CA VAL A 541 -19.26 16.70 5.13
C VAL A 541 -19.80 16.48 6.53
N PHE A 542 -18.95 15.91 7.39
CA PHE A 542 -19.22 15.74 8.83
C PHE A 542 -18.43 16.74 9.65
N PRO A 543 -18.95 17.96 9.87
CA PRO A 543 -18.22 19.06 10.48
C PRO A 543 -18.25 18.95 12.01
N MET A 544 -17.27 18.27 12.58
CA MET A 544 -17.12 18.09 14.02
C MET A 544 -16.80 19.43 14.68
N TYR A 545 -17.67 19.90 15.59
CA TYR A 545 -17.43 21.09 16.37
C TYR A 545 -16.58 20.83 17.61
N LYS A 546 -16.47 19.54 17.99
CA LYS A 546 -15.56 19.08 19.05
C LYS A 546 -15.01 17.68 18.75
N VAL A 547 -13.78 17.40 19.17
CA VAL A 547 -13.15 16.10 19.17
C VAL A 547 -12.79 15.72 20.60
N LEU A 548 -13.07 14.47 20.98
CA LEU A 548 -12.87 13.93 22.30
C LEU A 548 -11.81 12.82 22.26
N ILE A 549 -10.92 12.82 23.23
CA ILE A 549 -10.01 11.71 23.52
C ILE A 549 -10.46 11.09 24.84
N VAL A 550 -10.78 9.80 24.84
CA VAL A 550 -11.32 9.09 25.99
C VAL A 550 -10.55 7.81 26.25
N ASN A 551 -10.35 7.46 27.54
CA ASN A 551 -9.75 6.17 27.90
C ASN A 551 -10.76 5.03 27.84
N SER A 552 -10.29 3.80 28.07
CA SER A 552 -11.13 2.58 28.04
C SER A 552 -12.22 2.56 29.13
N ALA A 553 -12.09 3.35 30.20
CA ALA A 553 -13.13 3.50 31.22
C ALA A 553 -14.22 4.53 30.85
N GLY A 554 -14.07 5.20 29.71
CA GLY A 554 -14.99 6.25 29.25
C GLY A 554 -14.72 7.63 29.84
N GLU A 555 -13.60 7.82 30.51
CA GLU A 555 -13.21 9.13 31.06
C GLU A 555 -12.62 10.01 29.97
N ILE A 556 -13.08 11.26 29.87
CA ILE A 556 -12.57 12.24 28.91
C ILE A 556 -11.20 12.73 29.37
N LEU A 557 -10.18 12.42 28.58
CA LEU A 557 -8.81 12.86 28.80
C LEU A 557 -8.55 14.24 28.20
N LYS A 558 -9.14 14.51 27.02
CA LYS A 558 -9.01 15.78 26.32
C LYS A 558 -10.26 16.09 25.51
N THR A 559 -10.63 17.36 25.50
CA THR A 559 -11.62 17.94 24.59
C THR A 559 -10.92 18.97 23.71
N TYR A 560 -11.06 18.82 22.40
CA TYR A 560 -10.58 19.78 21.41
C TYR A 560 -11.79 20.46 20.76
N GLU A 561 -11.90 21.77 20.91
CA GLU A 561 -12.93 22.60 20.31
C GLU A 561 -12.24 23.69 19.46
N PRO A 562 -12.24 23.56 18.13
CA PRO A 562 -11.54 24.50 17.25
C PRO A 562 -12.30 25.83 17.20
N ASP A 563 -11.59 26.96 17.40
CA ASP A 563 -12.21 28.29 17.35
C ASP A 563 -12.49 28.73 15.91
N GLY A 564 -13.76 28.94 15.59
CA GLY A 564 -14.21 29.45 14.29
C GLY A 564 -14.02 28.51 13.10
N CYS A 565 -13.74 27.25 13.33
CA CYS A 565 -13.65 26.20 12.32
C CYS A 565 -14.22 24.87 12.82
N TYR A 566 -14.24 23.86 11.96
CA TYR A 566 -14.70 22.51 12.25
C TYR A 566 -13.61 21.52 11.87
N VAL A 567 -13.65 20.34 12.46
CA VAL A 567 -12.84 19.18 12.05
C VAL A 567 -13.69 18.30 11.13
N ILE A 568 -13.16 17.88 9.99
CA ILE A 568 -13.87 16.98 9.06
C ILE A 568 -13.27 15.59 8.98
N GLY A 569 -12.06 15.42 9.51
CA GLY A 569 -11.34 14.16 9.52
C GLY A 569 -10.06 14.29 10.33
N GLY A 570 -9.29 13.25 10.34
CA GLY A 570 -7.98 13.23 10.94
C GLY A 570 -7.33 11.86 10.83
N SER A 571 -6.04 11.82 11.08
CA SER A 571 -5.24 10.59 11.12
C SER A 571 -4.45 10.52 12.40
N VAL A 572 -4.23 9.30 12.87
CA VAL A 572 -3.35 9.03 14.02
C VAL A 572 -2.14 8.28 13.51
N ASN A 573 -0.96 8.82 13.73
CA ASN A 573 0.30 8.15 13.46
C ASN A 573 1.10 8.09 14.76
N ASP A 574 1.19 6.90 15.34
CA ASP A 574 1.76 6.62 16.67
C ASP A 574 1.16 7.56 17.75
N LYS A 575 1.87 8.59 18.15
CA LYS A 575 1.46 9.56 19.18
C LYS A 575 0.99 10.91 18.63
N LEU A 576 0.95 11.06 17.33
CA LEU A 576 0.54 12.28 16.63
C LEU A 576 -0.87 12.12 16.07
N LEU A 577 -1.81 12.93 16.54
CA LEU A 577 -3.12 13.12 15.94
C LEU A 577 -3.07 14.37 15.06
N THR A 578 -3.27 14.20 13.77
CA THR A 578 -3.46 15.28 12.80
C THR A 578 -4.95 15.47 12.56
N LEU A 579 -5.43 16.71 12.59
CA LEU A 579 -6.84 17.05 12.42
C LEU A 579 -7.03 17.93 11.17
N ASP A 580 -7.85 17.48 10.24
CA ASP A 580 -8.22 18.21 9.04
C ASP A 580 -9.34 19.20 9.37
N ARG A 581 -9.12 20.46 9.08
CA ARG A 581 -10.04 21.54 9.50
C ARG A 581 -10.62 22.29 8.32
N VAL A 582 -11.89 22.75 8.52
CA VAL A 582 -12.61 23.57 7.56
C VAL A 582 -13.27 24.77 8.22
N LYS A 583 -13.52 25.81 7.44
CA LYS A 583 -14.34 26.97 7.85
C LYS A 583 -15.67 26.93 7.12
N LYS A 584 -16.76 27.18 7.86
CA LYS A 584 -18.09 27.30 7.27
C LYS A 584 -18.21 28.63 6.55
N THR A 585 -18.62 28.60 5.30
CA THR A 585 -18.85 29.75 4.44
C THR A 585 -20.32 29.82 4.02
N LYS A 586 -20.70 30.83 3.28
CA LYS A 586 -22.06 30.90 2.69
C LYS A 586 -22.30 29.83 1.61
N ARG A 587 -21.27 29.21 1.10
CA ARG A 587 -21.28 28.24 -0.03
C ARG A 587 -20.92 26.81 0.39
N GLY A 588 -20.85 26.51 1.68
CA GLY A 588 -20.42 25.22 2.23
C GLY A 588 -19.18 25.38 3.10
N TYR A 589 -18.30 24.40 3.07
CA TYR A 589 -17.08 24.33 3.85
C TYR A 589 -15.85 24.57 2.97
N THR A 590 -14.85 25.25 3.51
CA THR A 590 -13.57 25.52 2.82
C THR A 590 -12.43 25.07 3.73
N GLU A 591 -11.47 24.35 3.20
CA GLU A 591 -10.29 23.88 3.92
C GLU A 591 -9.49 25.01 4.56
N THR A 592 -8.85 24.68 5.66
CA THR A 592 -7.91 25.54 6.37
C THR A 592 -6.74 24.72 6.92
N SER A 593 -5.74 25.36 7.52
CA SER A 593 -4.57 24.65 8.05
C SER A 593 -4.97 23.53 9.01
N GLN A 594 -4.32 22.39 8.89
CA GLN A 594 -4.40 21.29 9.85
C GLN A 594 -3.99 21.73 11.26
N ASP A 595 -4.37 20.96 12.26
CA ASP A 595 -3.91 21.09 13.62
C ASP A 595 -3.40 19.77 14.16
N HIS A 596 -2.52 19.79 15.15
CA HIS A 596 -1.82 18.62 15.64
C HIS A 596 -1.92 18.49 17.15
N ILE A 597 -2.16 17.27 17.64
CA ILE A 597 -2.12 16.91 19.05
C ILE A 597 -1.08 15.82 19.21
N VAL A 598 -0.05 16.08 20.04
CA VAL A 598 1.05 15.14 20.29
C VAL A 598 0.92 14.60 21.72
N ASN A 599 1.09 13.29 21.88
CA ASN A 599 1.10 12.58 23.17
C ASN A 599 2.51 12.09 23.50
N SER A 600 3.50 12.98 23.49
CA SER A 600 4.89 12.69 23.87
C SER A 600 5.49 13.83 24.71
N SER A 601 6.54 13.52 25.47
CA SER A 601 7.31 14.56 26.16
C SER A 601 8.48 15.01 25.29
N ALA A 602 8.82 16.29 25.32
CA ALA A 602 9.97 16.84 24.59
C ALA A 602 11.31 16.18 24.98
N ASP A 603 11.44 15.71 26.21
CA ASP A 603 12.65 15.01 26.69
C ASP A 603 12.78 13.61 26.08
N ASP A 604 11.66 12.89 25.89
CA ASP A 604 11.64 11.59 25.23
C ASP A 604 11.99 11.73 23.74
N GLU A 605 11.44 12.69 23.05
CA GLU A 605 11.75 12.96 21.64
C GLU A 605 13.23 13.37 21.44
N ALA A 606 13.83 14.03 22.39
CA ALA A 606 15.24 14.39 22.32
C ALA A 606 16.17 13.18 22.42
N ALA A 607 15.81 12.17 23.23
CA ALA A 607 16.66 11.02 23.54
C ALA A 607 16.43 9.80 22.65
N TYR A 608 15.20 9.58 22.16
CA TYR A 608 14.77 8.38 21.45
C TYR A 608 14.11 8.71 20.11
N GLY A 609 13.96 7.70 19.26
CA GLY A 609 13.30 7.84 17.98
C GLY A 609 14.25 8.15 16.83
N PHE A 610 13.68 8.43 15.67
CA PHE A 610 14.47 8.70 14.47
C PHE A 610 15.04 10.12 14.48
N ALA A 611 16.25 10.26 13.94
CA ALA A 611 16.88 11.54 13.66
C ALA A 611 17.51 11.49 12.26
N TYR A 612 17.47 12.62 11.57
CA TYR A 612 18.15 12.81 10.30
C TYR A 612 19.47 13.52 10.53
N VAL A 613 20.54 12.98 9.97
CA VAL A 613 21.89 13.52 10.11
C VAL A 613 22.52 13.73 8.75
N GLU A 614 23.40 14.74 8.67
CA GLU A 614 24.15 15.01 7.42
C GLU A 614 25.15 13.89 7.12
N SER A 615 25.25 13.52 5.85
CA SER A 615 26.19 12.58 5.27
C SER A 615 26.87 13.22 4.07
N ASP A 616 28.15 12.99 3.87
CA ASP A 616 28.88 13.64 2.75
C ASP A 616 28.49 13.04 1.38
N LYS A 617 28.31 11.72 1.30
CA LYS A 617 27.95 11.03 0.05
C LYS A 617 26.44 10.89 -0.12
N LYS A 618 25.71 10.59 0.97
CA LYS A 618 24.26 10.33 0.96
C LYS A 618 23.42 11.57 1.22
N GLN A 619 24.06 12.69 1.55
CA GLN A 619 23.48 13.98 1.96
C GLN A 619 22.76 13.90 3.32
N THR A 620 21.73 13.12 3.44
CA THR A 620 21.00 12.87 4.70
C THR A 620 20.81 11.37 4.90
N GLU A 621 21.03 10.91 6.12
CA GLU A 621 20.76 9.52 6.52
C GLU A 621 19.97 9.46 7.84
N THR A 622 19.28 8.37 8.06
CA THR A 622 18.45 8.14 9.25
C THR A 622 19.25 7.42 10.34
N ILE A 623 19.12 7.89 11.57
CA ILE A 623 19.64 7.24 12.79
C ILE A 623 18.48 6.95 13.72
N LEU A 624 18.44 5.73 14.28
CA LEU A 624 17.57 5.38 15.40
C LEU A 624 18.30 5.70 16.70
N LYS A 625 17.88 6.78 17.39
CA LYS A 625 18.41 7.14 18.70
C LYS A 625 17.95 6.16 19.76
N THR A 626 18.87 5.67 20.58
CA THR A 626 18.60 4.69 21.65
C THR A 626 18.80 5.25 23.06
N GLY A 627 19.11 6.55 23.19
CA GLY A 627 19.40 7.20 24.47
C GLY A 627 20.74 6.78 25.08
N GLU A 628 21.50 5.94 24.41
CA GLU A 628 22.79 5.42 24.87
C GLU A 628 23.94 6.21 24.22
N THR A 629 25.02 6.40 24.97
CA THR A 629 26.28 6.92 24.40
C THR A 629 27.16 5.74 24.00
N ILE A 630 27.45 5.61 22.70
CA ILE A 630 28.25 4.54 22.13
C ILE A 630 29.62 5.08 21.76
N GLU A 631 30.69 4.37 22.15
CA GLU A 631 32.07 4.76 21.78
C GLU A 631 32.32 4.51 20.29
N GLU A 632 33.01 5.42 19.63
CA GLU A 632 33.38 5.31 18.23
C GLU A 632 34.16 4.00 17.95
N GLY A 633 33.84 3.33 16.84
CA GLY A 633 34.45 2.07 16.47
C GLY A 633 33.91 0.85 17.22
N THR A 634 32.84 1.04 18.03
CA THR A 634 32.13 -0.10 18.63
C THR A 634 31.41 -0.89 17.53
N THR A 635 31.56 -2.23 17.57
CA THR A 635 30.83 -3.15 16.68
C THR A 635 29.78 -3.93 17.46
N PRO A 636 28.59 -4.19 16.88
CA PRO A 636 27.58 -4.99 17.54
C PRO A 636 27.97 -6.48 17.61
N GLN A 637 27.44 -7.19 18.60
CA GLN A 637 27.40 -8.66 18.55
C GLN A 637 26.18 -9.09 17.72
N ILE A 638 26.41 -9.57 16.51
CA ILE A 638 25.34 -9.98 15.60
C ILE A 638 24.87 -11.39 15.95
N LEU A 639 23.56 -11.56 16.05
CA LEU A 639 22.88 -12.84 16.27
C LEU A 639 21.79 -13.02 15.21
N TYR A 640 21.48 -14.28 14.93
CA TYR A 640 20.39 -14.66 14.01
C TYR A 640 19.41 -15.56 14.75
N ALA A 641 18.14 -15.19 14.78
CA ALA A 641 17.11 -16.00 15.42
C ALA A 641 16.87 -17.28 14.63
N LYS A 642 16.63 -18.36 15.37
CA LYS A 642 16.28 -19.66 14.78
C LYS A 642 14.77 -19.81 14.77
N GLN A 643 14.24 -20.30 13.67
CA GLN A 643 12.84 -20.71 13.64
C GLN A 643 12.72 -22.07 14.36
N VAL A 644 11.79 -22.16 15.30
CA VAL A 644 11.55 -23.39 16.05
C VAL A 644 10.06 -23.74 16.01
N LYS A 645 9.77 -25.05 15.96
CA LYS A 645 8.42 -25.54 16.18
C LYS A 645 8.09 -25.53 17.68
N ALA A 646 6.90 -25.10 18.05
CA ALA A 646 6.43 -25.26 19.42
C ALA A 646 6.41 -26.74 19.81
N GLU A 647 6.94 -27.10 21.00
CA GLU A 647 6.92 -28.51 21.44
C GLU A 647 5.48 -29.01 21.59
N GLY A 648 5.07 -29.93 20.69
CA GLY A 648 3.77 -30.61 20.74
C GLY A 648 2.60 -29.86 20.12
N GLU A 649 2.82 -28.68 19.54
CA GLU A 649 1.77 -27.88 18.89
C GLU A 649 2.28 -27.46 17.50
N GLU A 650 1.53 -27.77 16.45
CA GLU A 650 1.67 -27.11 15.16
C GLU A 650 1.08 -25.70 15.27
N ALA A 651 1.62 -24.72 14.52
CA ALA A 651 1.03 -23.40 14.43
C ALA A 651 -0.44 -23.52 13.97
N ALA A 652 -1.30 -22.71 14.53
CA ALA A 652 -2.68 -22.61 14.06
C ALA A 652 -2.68 -22.14 12.60
N GLU A 653 -3.42 -22.82 11.73
CA GLU A 653 -3.64 -22.41 10.35
C GLU A 653 -5.15 -22.29 10.11
N VAL A 654 -5.57 -21.12 9.67
CA VAL A 654 -6.95 -20.84 9.33
C VAL A 654 -7.03 -20.16 7.97
N SER A 655 -8.08 -20.41 7.22
CA SER A 655 -8.34 -19.75 5.95
C SER A 655 -9.62 -18.92 6.07
N ILE A 656 -9.57 -17.66 5.71
CA ILE A 656 -10.73 -16.78 5.65
C ILE A 656 -11.00 -16.51 4.16
N PRO A 657 -12.10 -17.03 3.61
CA PRO A 657 -12.44 -16.82 2.22
C PRO A 657 -12.81 -15.36 1.97
N ALA A 658 -12.48 -14.86 0.77
CA ALA A 658 -12.85 -13.51 0.33
C ALA A 658 -14.35 -13.25 0.52
N GLN A 659 -14.66 -12.09 1.08
CA GLN A 659 -16.03 -11.63 1.29
C GLN A 659 -16.53 -10.91 0.04
N LYS A 660 -17.82 -11.02 -0.25
CA LYS A 660 -18.39 -10.25 -1.33
C LYS A 660 -18.59 -8.80 -0.88
N GLN A 661 -17.82 -7.90 -1.47
CA GLN A 661 -17.98 -6.46 -1.23
C GLN A 661 -19.41 -6.00 -1.58
N THR A 662 -20.11 -5.42 -0.62
CA THR A 662 -21.51 -4.94 -0.76
C THR A 662 -21.59 -3.42 -0.90
N GLU A 663 -20.60 -2.69 -0.43
CA GLU A 663 -20.49 -1.24 -0.54
C GLU A 663 -19.94 -0.86 -1.92
N GLU A 664 -20.47 0.20 -2.52
CA GLU A 664 -19.91 0.74 -3.75
C GLU A 664 -18.65 1.54 -3.42
N LEU A 665 -17.49 1.07 -3.88
CA LEU A 665 -16.20 1.70 -3.65
C LEU A 665 -15.56 2.15 -4.97
N TYR A 666 -14.83 3.26 -4.87
CA TYR A 666 -13.96 3.77 -5.92
C TYR A 666 -12.52 3.69 -5.46
N TYR A 667 -11.70 2.97 -6.20
CA TYR A 667 -10.29 2.76 -5.91
C TYR A 667 -9.46 3.76 -6.71
N VAL A 668 -8.60 4.49 -6.03
CA VAL A 668 -7.65 5.41 -6.63
C VAL A 668 -6.29 4.74 -6.71
N TYR A 669 -5.77 4.60 -7.92
CA TYR A 669 -4.40 4.15 -8.14
C TYR A 669 -3.55 5.31 -8.61
N ALA A 670 -2.44 5.53 -7.93
CA ALA A 670 -1.47 6.56 -8.27
C ALA A 670 -0.06 6.04 -7.99
N LYS A 671 0.92 6.53 -8.73
CA LYS A 671 2.33 6.17 -8.55
C LYS A 671 2.59 4.65 -8.55
N GLY A 672 1.77 3.88 -9.28
CA GLY A 672 1.88 2.44 -9.42
C GLY A 672 1.15 1.61 -8.36
N HIS A 673 0.57 2.21 -7.30
CA HIS A 673 -0.02 1.52 -6.16
C HIS A 673 -1.45 1.97 -5.88
N LEU A 674 -2.18 1.19 -5.05
CA LEU A 674 -3.47 1.61 -4.49
C LEU A 674 -3.25 2.72 -3.44
N ASP A 675 -3.52 3.97 -3.83
CA ASP A 675 -3.41 5.13 -2.95
C ASP A 675 -4.52 5.15 -1.90
N SER A 676 -5.78 5.12 -2.35
CA SER A 676 -6.93 5.30 -1.46
C SER A 676 -8.21 4.70 -2.01
N MET A 677 -9.23 4.59 -1.16
CA MET A 677 -10.56 4.12 -1.50
C MET A 677 -11.60 5.09 -0.98
N TYR A 678 -12.64 5.35 -1.78
CA TYR A 678 -13.72 6.27 -1.45
C TYR A 678 -15.08 5.66 -1.73
N THR A 679 -16.07 6.08 -0.97
CA THR A 679 -17.49 5.77 -1.23
C THR A 679 -18.12 6.75 -2.21
N THR A 680 -17.47 7.89 -2.45
CA THR A 680 -17.93 8.94 -3.38
C THR A 680 -16.98 9.12 -4.55
N ILE A 681 -17.55 9.18 -5.75
CA ILE A 681 -16.76 9.33 -6.99
C ILE A 681 -16.05 10.68 -7.06
N SER A 682 -16.66 11.76 -6.54
CA SER A 682 -16.07 13.10 -6.57
C SER A 682 -14.78 13.17 -5.75
N GLU A 683 -14.75 12.58 -4.54
CA GLU A 683 -13.54 12.51 -3.71
C GLU A 683 -12.45 11.67 -4.42
N ALA A 684 -12.84 10.53 -5.00
CA ALA A 684 -11.90 9.69 -5.74
C ALA A 684 -11.29 10.42 -6.95
N VAL A 685 -12.10 11.15 -7.73
CA VAL A 685 -11.62 11.92 -8.90
C VAL A 685 -10.70 13.05 -8.46
N GLN A 686 -11.08 13.80 -7.41
CA GLN A 686 -10.22 14.88 -6.89
C GLN A 686 -8.87 14.32 -6.42
N ARG A 687 -8.88 13.23 -5.65
CA ARG A 687 -7.63 12.59 -5.21
C ARG A 687 -6.79 12.09 -6.37
N ALA A 688 -7.40 11.45 -7.37
CA ALA A 688 -6.70 10.98 -8.56
C ALA A 688 -6.18 12.14 -9.43
N ASP A 689 -6.89 13.27 -9.46
CA ASP A 689 -6.44 14.48 -10.16
C ASP A 689 -5.18 15.06 -9.51
N ASP A 690 -5.17 15.14 -8.17
CA ASP A 690 -4.04 15.65 -7.38
C ASP A 690 -2.81 14.72 -7.48
N GLN A 691 -3.02 13.41 -7.52
CA GLN A 691 -1.94 12.41 -7.55
C GLN A 691 -1.58 11.91 -8.97
N LEU A 692 -2.11 12.54 -10.03
CA LEU A 692 -1.92 12.13 -11.43
C LEU A 692 -2.32 10.67 -11.70
N GLY A 693 -3.32 10.18 -11.00
CA GLY A 693 -3.74 8.78 -10.96
C GLY A 693 -4.94 8.44 -11.82
N VAL A 694 -5.52 7.27 -11.52
CA VAL A 694 -6.71 6.70 -12.13
C VAL A 694 -7.75 6.30 -11.08
N VAL A 695 -9.02 6.29 -11.46
CA VAL A 695 -10.13 5.81 -10.64
C VAL A 695 -10.79 4.62 -11.30
N VAL A 696 -10.93 3.52 -10.56
CA VAL A 696 -11.73 2.36 -10.98
C VAL A 696 -12.86 2.09 -9.98
N ASN A 697 -13.95 1.48 -10.45
CA ASN A 697 -15.06 1.08 -9.57
C ASN A 697 -14.82 -0.32 -8.97
N ASN A 698 -15.76 -0.82 -8.17
CA ASN A 698 -15.71 -2.17 -7.59
C ASN A 698 -15.82 -3.34 -8.61
N LYS A 699 -16.07 -3.02 -9.90
CA LYS A 699 -15.93 -3.97 -11.00
C LYS A 699 -14.59 -3.85 -11.73
N GLN A 700 -13.65 -3.10 -11.14
CA GLN A 700 -12.33 -2.80 -11.72
C GLN A 700 -12.40 -2.15 -13.11
N GLN A 701 -13.51 -1.49 -13.45
CA GLN A 701 -13.66 -0.73 -14.68
C GLN A 701 -13.10 0.66 -14.50
N LEU A 702 -12.33 1.13 -15.48
CA LEU A 702 -11.77 2.48 -15.48
C LEU A 702 -12.90 3.50 -15.56
N ILE A 703 -13.02 4.34 -14.55
CA ILE A 703 -14.03 5.40 -14.43
C ILE A 703 -13.46 6.76 -14.80
N TRP A 704 -12.21 7.01 -14.47
CA TRP A 704 -11.55 8.28 -14.74
C TRP A 704 -10.04 8.13 -14.75
N GLU A 705 -9.35 8.90 -15.60
CA GLU A 705 -7.89 8.93 -15.65
C GLU A 705 -7.36 10.33 -15.90
N ARG A 706 -6.38 10.75 -15.10
CA ARG A 706 -5.72 12.05 -15.24
C ARG A 706 -4.99 12.17 -16.59
N GLY A 707 -5.30 13.23 -17.33
CA GLY A 707 -4.61 13.55 -18.57
C GLY A 707 -4.97 12.70 -19.79
N ASN A 708 -5.83 11.70 -19.64
CA ASN A 708 -6.34 10.89 -20.77
C ASN A 708 -7.58 11.54 -21.39
N LYS A 709 -7.38 12.66 -22.09
CA LYS A 709 -8.43 13.33 -22.86
C LYS A 709 -7.89 13.90 -24.17
N GLN A 710 -8.76 14.01 -25.14
CA GLN A 710 -8.44 14.63 -26.43
C GLN A 710 -8.19 16.13 -26.27
N THR A 711 -7.44 16.73 -27.17
CA THR A 711 -7.21 18.18 -27.17
C THR A 711 -8.47 18.98 -27.56
N THR A 712 -9.35 18.39 -28.30
CA THR A 712 -10.65 18.96 -28.74
C THR A 712 -11.69 17.87 -28.87
N CYS A 713 -12.90 18.15 -28.42
CA CYS A 713 -14.03 17.23 -28.54
C CYS A 713 -15.32 17.99 -28.79
N LYS A 714 -16.18 17.48 -29.69
CA LYS A 714 -17.53 17.99 -29.90
C LYS A 714 -18.50 16.84 -30.10
N LEU A 715 -19.43 16.70 -29.17
CA LEU A 715 -20.44 15.68 -29.19
C LEU A 715 -21.60 16.01 -30.14
N ASP A 716 -22.22 14.96 -30.70
CA ASP A 716 -23.46 15.12 -31.49
C ASP A 716 -24.65 15.22 -30.54
N ILE A 717 -25.22 16.41 -30.40
CA ILE A 717 -26.35 16.70 -29.53
C ILE A 717 -27.57 15.78 -29.83
N SER A 718 -27.71 15.32 -31.07
CA SER A 718 -28.83 14.45 -31.47
C SER A 718 -28.81 13.07 -30.81
N THR A 719 -27.67 12.69 -30.23
CA THR A 719 -27.47 11.42 -29.50
C THR A 719 -27.76 11.54 -27.99
N PHE A 720 -27.97 12.77 -27.49
CA PHE A 720 -28.16 12.97 -26.07
C PHE A 720 -29.51 12.42 -25.60
N PRO A 721 -29.55 11.70 -24.46
CA PRO A 721 -30.81 11.28 -23.87
C PRO A 721 -31.71 12.48 -23.50
N ASP A 722 -33.04 12.35 -23.72
CA ASP A 722 -34.01 13.39 -23.40
C ASP A 722 -33.90 13.88 -21.95
N VAL A 723 -33.57 12.98 -21.03
CA VAL A 723 -33.42 13.34 -19.61
C VAL A 723 -32.21 14.27 -19.37
N ILE A 724 -31.12 14.12 -20.12
CA ILE A 724 -29.96 15.04 -20.09
C ILE A 724 -30.36 16.38 -20.72
N LEU A 725 -31.05 16.37 -21.91
CA LEU A 725 -31.52 17.57 -22.57
C LEU A 725 -32.50 18.39 -21.70
N SER A 726 -33.17 17.73 -20.74
CA SER A 726 -34.06 18.43 -19.79
C SER A 726 -33.32 19.30 -18.77
N GLY A 727 -32.01 19.17 -18.60
CA GLY A 727 -31.16 19.91 -17.66
C GLY A 727 -31.50 19.68 -16.19
N LYS A 728 -32.07 18.56 -15.82
CA LYS A 728 -32.43 18.23 -14.43
C LYS A 728 -31.30 17.38 -13.80
N MET A 729 -30.65 17.89 -12.76
CA MET A 729 -29.51 17.27 -12.08
C MET A 729 -29.91 16.30 -10.94
N ASN A 730 -31.17 15.85 -10.85
CA ASN A 730 -31.56 14.93 -9.78
C ASN A 730 -31.06 13.51 -10.09
N ILE A 731 -30.05 13.07 -9.37
CA ILE A 731 -29.30 11.81 -9.55
C ILE A 731 -30.23 10.58 -9.57
N LYS A 732 -31.13 10.43 -8.60
CA LYS A 732 -32.08 9.29 -8.54
C LYS A 732 -33.01 9.21 -9.76
N LYS A 733 -33.43 10.37 -10.27
CA LYS A 733 -34.26 10.41 -11.47
C LYS A 733 -33.45 10.18 -12.73
N LEU A 734 -32.23 10.71 -12.80
CA LEU A 734 -31.34 10.47 -13.93
C LEU A 734 -31.00 8.99 -14.03
N SER A 735 -30.54 8.36 -12.96
CA SER A 735 -30.19 6.93 -12.92
C SER A 735 -31.37 6.05 -13.35
N LYS A 736 -32.57 6.31 -12.81
CA LYS A 736 -33.80 5.56 -13.18
C LYS A 736 -34.16 5.69 -14.65
N ASN A 737 -33.96 6.87 -15.25
CA ASN A 737 -34.35 7.11 -16.65
C ASN A 737 -33.29 6.69 -17.66
N LEU A 738 -32.00 6.77 -17.27
CA LEU A 738 -30.88 6.34 -18.11
C LEU A 738 -30.68 4.84 -18.05
N GLY A 739 -30.99 4.18 -16.92
CA GLY A 739 -30.63 2.81 -16.66
C GLY A 739 -29.11 2.60 -16.54
N LYS A 740 -28.34 3.68 -16.25
CA LYS A 740 -26.90 3.74 -16.14
C LYS A 740 -26.50 4.30 -14.76
N GLN A 741 -25.26 4.05 -14.37
CA GLN A 741 -24.68 4.66 -13.19
C GLN A 741 -24.52 6.16 -13.42
N VAL A 742 -25.16 6.97 -12.58
CA VAL A 742 -25.03 8.43 -12.62
C VAL A 742 -23.96 8.84 -11.64
N LEU A 743 -23.04 9.69 -12.10
CA LEU A 743 -21.90 10.17 -11.35
C LEU A 743 -22.13 11.60 -10.88
N ASP A 744 -22.07 11.81 -9.57
CA ASP A 744 -22.00 13.13 -8.96
C ASP A 744 -20.53 13.56 -8.84
N LEU A 745 -20.16 14.56 -9.62
CA LEU A 745 -18.82 15.10 -9.69
C LEU A 745 -18.72 16.49 -9.02
N THR A 746 -19.61 16.75 -8.08
CA THR A 746 -19.61 18.02 -7.35
C THR A 746 -18.30 18.22 -6.61
N GLY A 747 -17.67 19.38 -6.79
CA GLY A 747 -16.35 19.73 -6.25
C GLY A 747 -15.18 19.45 -7.20
N CYS A 748 -15.37 18.64 -8.24
CA CYS A 748 -14.32 18.41 -9.24
C CYS A 748 -14.06 19.68 -10.08
N THR A 749 -12.86 19.79 -10.65
CA THR A 749 -12.51 20.90 -11.56
C THR A 749 -13.20 20.74 -12.92
N LEU A 750 -13.33 21.85 -13.69
CA LEU A 750 -13.78 21.75 -15.08
C LEU A 750 -12.88 20.81 -15.89
N ASP A 751 -11.56 20.89 -15.69
CA ASP A 751 -10.59 20.05 -16.40
C ASP A 751 -10.85 18.56 -16.17
N SER A 752 -11.11 18.15 -14.92
CA SER A 752 -11.42 16.76 -14.56
C SER A 752 -12.71 16.27 -15.21
N VAL A 753 -13.76 17.09 -15.30
CA VAL A 753 -15.04 16.65 -15.88
C VAL A 753 -15.03 16.63 -17.42
N LEU A 754 -14.13 17.38 -18.08
CA LEU A 754 -13.93 17.30 -19.53
C LEU A 754 -13.43 15.93 -20.00
N TYR A 755 -12.86 15.12 -19.12
CA TYR A 755 -12.57 13.70 -19.39
C TYR A 755 -13.81 12.97 -19.91
N TYR A 756 -14.94 13.09 -19.24
CA TYR A 756 -16.20 12.41 -19.64
C TYR A 756 -16.71 12.91 -20.98
N VAL A 757 -16.53 14.21 -21.28
CA VAL A 757 -16.88 14.76 -22.60
C VAL A 757 -15.98 14.15 -23.69
N SER A 758 -14.69 13.97 -23.40
CA SER A 758 -13.74 13.27 -24.29
C SER A 758 -14.16 11.83 -24.56
N GLU A 759 -14.70 11.14 -23.55
CA GLU A 759 -15.22 9.78 -23.64
C GLU A 759 -16.64 9.69 -24.26
N GLY A 760 -17.17 10.80 -24.77
CA GLY A 760 -18.44 10.83 -25.49
C GLY A 760 -19.67 11.08 -24.64
N THR A 761 -19.51 11.42 -23.35
CA THR A 761 -20.60 11.59 -22.40
C THR A 761 -20.82 13.06 -22.05
N PRO A 762 -22.01 13.65 -22.25
CA PRO A 762 -22.30 15.04 -21.89
C PRO A 762 -22.35 15.23 -20.37
N VAL A 763 -21.90 16.40 -19.90
CA VAL A 763 -21.90 16.78 -18.49
C VAL A 763 -22.92 17.88 -18.23
N LEU A 764 -23.82 17.67 -17.26
CA LEU A 764 -24.69 18.70 -16.72
C LEU A 764 -23.89 19.56 -15.74
N ALA A 765 -23.88 20.85 -15.93
CA ALA A 765 -23.15 21.79 -15.09
C ALA A 765 -24.09 22.90 -14.58
N LYS A 766 -24.00 23.24 -13.28
CA LYS A 766 -24.77 24.32 -12.69
C LYS A 766 -24.07 25.64 -12.88
N THR A 767 -24.88 26.71 -13.13
CA THR A 767 -24.43 28.08 -13.17
C THR A 767 -25.36 28.96 -12.32
N ALA A 768 -25.01 30.21 -12.12
CA ALA A 768 -25.88 31.18 -11.42
C ALA A 768 -27.26 31.34 -12.07
N ASP A 769 -27.34 31.18 -13.39
CA ASP A 769 -28.56 31.36 -14.18
C ASP A 769 -29.36 30.07 -14.43
N GLY A 770 -28.86 28.92 -13.96
CA GLY A 770 -29.49 27.62 -14.14
C GLY A 770 -28.51 26.54 -14.51
N VAL A 771 -28.94 25.54 -15.28
CA VAL A 771 -28.11 24.41 -15.73
C VAL A 771 -27.74 24.58 -17.19
N VAL A 772 -26.51 24.26 -17.53
CA VAL A 772 -26.05 24.10 -18.91
C VAL A 772 -25.53 22.67 -19.12
N ILE A 773 -25.43 22.25 -20.36
CA ILE A 773 -24.89 20.96 -20.77
C ILE A 773 -23.56 21.24 -21.47
N ILE A 774 -22.46 20.66 -20.99
CA ILE A 774 -21.17 20.69 -21.66
C ILE A 774 -21.22 19.62 -22.75
N ALA A 775 -21.25 20.06 -24.01
CA ALA A 775 -21.36 19.22 -25.20
C ALA A 775 -20.02 19.14 -25.97
N GLY A 776 -19.00 19.79 -25.50
CA GLY A 776 -17.67 19.77 -26.13
C GLY A 776 -16.73 20.82 -25.58
N TYR A 777 -15.53 20.83 -26.13
CA TYR A 777 -14.50 21.83 -25.82
C TYR A 777 -13.43 21.87 -26.95
N ASP A 778 -12.69 22.97 -26.97
CA ASP A 778 -11.45 23.11 -27.73
C ASP A 778 -10.35 23.73 -26.85
N GLN A 779 -9.23 24.09 -27.42
CA GLN A 779 -8.09 24.68 -26.69
C GLN A 779 -8.44 25.95 -25.90
N TYR A 780 -9.47 26.68 -26.30
CA TYR A 780 -9.79 28.01 -25.78
C TYR A 780 -11.20 28.12 -25.20
N ASN A 781 -12.08 27.17 -25.54
CA ASN A 781 -13.50 27.29 -25.24
C ASN A 781 -14.14 25.99 -24.76
N THR A 782 -15.16 26.09 -23.94
CA THR A 782 -16.20 25.07 -23.77
C THR A 782 -17.29 25.26 -24.83
N ILE A 783 -17.95 24.18 -25.24
CA ILE A 783 -19.10 24.16 -26.12
C ILE A 783 -20.30 23.81 -25.25
N LEU A 784 -21.15 24.79 -25.01
CA LEU A 784 -22.28 24.70 -24.09
C LEU A 784 -23.61 24.67 -24.81
N LEU A 785 -24.59 23.95 -24.25
CA LEU A 785 -25.95 23.85 -24.69
C LEU A 785 -26.89 24.25 -23.53
N LYS A 786 -27.86 25.13 -23.78
CA LYS A 786 -28.93 25.39 -22.82
C LYS A 786 -30.03 24.35 -22.94
N PRO A 787 -30.57 23.85 -21.81
CA PRO A 787 -31.70 22.91 -21.86
C PRO A 787 -32.89 23.45 -22.68
N GLY A 788 -33.33 22.63 -23.63
CA GLY A 788 -34.43 22.94 -24.53
C GLY A 788 -34.06 23.80 -25.76
N GLU A 789 -32.80 24.20 -25.92
CA GLU A 789 -32.30 24.83 -27.14
C GLU A 789 -31.72 23.78 -28.11
N ALA A 790 -31.68 24.09 -29.39
CA ALA A 790 -31.15 23.19 -30.42
C ALA A 790 -29.73 23.56 -30.88
N GLU A 791 -29.22 24.70 -30.45
CA GLU A 791 -27.93 25.23 -30.88
C GLU A 791 -26.97 25.40 -29.71
N THR A 792 -25.71 24.98 -29.91
CA THR A 792 -24.62 25.20 -28.95
C THR A 792 -23.98 26.56 -29.12
N TYR A 793 -23.37 27.07 -28.07
CA TYR A 793 -22.59 28.29 -28.10
C TYR A 793 -21.20 28.03 -27.47
N TYR A 794 -20.22 28.81 -27.86
CA TYR A 794 -18.86 28.77 -27.34
C TYR A 794 -18.73 29.76 -26.19
N TYR A 795 -18.03 29.35 -25.13
CA TYR A 795 -17.68 30.20 -23.99
C TYR A 795 -16.23 29.94 -23.61
N GLY A 796 -15.46 30.99 -23.25
CA GLY A 796 -14.07 30.85 -22.93
C GLY A 796 -13.80 29.79 -21.86
N LEU A 797 -12.70 29.04 -21.99
CA LEU A 797 -12.41 27.91 -21.10
C LEU A 797 -12.16 28.39 -19.65
N GLU A 798 -11.36 29.46 -19.48
CA GLU A 798 -11.09 30.06 -18.18
C GLU A 798 -12.35 30.68 -17.57
N GLU A 799 -13.13 31.45 -18.37
CA GLU A 799 -14.37 32.03 -17.92
C GLU A 799 -15.43 30.97 -17.58
N SER A 800 -15.38 29.81 -18.23
CA SER A 800 -16.22 28.66 -17.87
C SER A 800 -15.82 28.06 -16.53
N ALA A 801 -14.54 27.90 -16.27
CA ALA A 801 -14.04 27.42 -14.99
C ALA A 801 -14.48 28.35 -13.85
N ASP A 802 -14.25 29.67 -13.99
CA ASP A 802 -14.68 30.69 -13.02
C ASP A 802 -16.19 30.65 -12.79
N MET A 803 -16.98 30.52 -13.88
CA MET A 803 -18.45 30.45 -13.81
C MET A 803 -18.93 29.23 -13.02
N PHE A 804 -18.32 28.04 -13.26
CA PHE A 804 -18.71 26.81 -12.56
C PHE A 804 -18.20 26.80 -11.12
N GLU A 805 -16.99 27.28 -10.87
CA GLU A 805 -16.45 27.44 -9.51
C GLU A 805 -17.33 28.39 -8.68
N ALA A 806 -17.75 29.52 -9.27
CA ALA A 806 -18.68 30.45 -8.63
C ALA A 806 -20.05 29.84 -8.31
N ALA A 807 -20.45 28.75 -9.00
CA ALA A 807 -21.65 27.97 -8.73
C ALA A 807 -21.40 26.73 -7.83
N GLY A 808 -20.16 26.55 -7.32
CA GLY A 808 -19.78 25.45 -6.44
C GLY A 808 -19.39 24.16 -7.19
N ASN A 809 -18.92 24.26 -8.43
CA ASN A 809 -18.48 23.13 -9.26
C ASN A 809 -19.46 21.94 -9.24
N GLN A 810 -20.76 22.22 -9.38
CA GLN A 810 -21.78 21.16 -9.39
C GLN A 810 -21.89 20.57 -10.78
N PHE A 811 -21.38 19.35 -10.94
CA PHE A 811 -21.39 18.59 -12.20
C PHE A 811 -22.05 17.23 -12.01
N VAL A 812 -22.80 16.80 -13.00
CA VAL A 812 -23.43 15.47 -13.04
C VAL A 812 -23.30 14.89 -14.43
N THR A 813 -22.85 13.65 -14.50
CA THR A 813 -22.78 12.87 -15.74
C THR A 813 -23.21 11.44 -15.49
N TYR A 814 -22.95 10.53 -16.43
CA TYR A 814 -23.19 9.10 -16.25
C TYR A 814 -22.01 8.30 -16.82
N PHE A 815 -21.80 7.13 -16.26
CA PHE A 815 -20.86 6.15 -16.77
C PHE A 815 -21.56 5.22 -17.74
N ASP A 816 -20.97 5.05 -18.91
CA ASP A 816 -21.45 4.17 -19.98
C ASP A 816 -20.39 3.08 -20.23
N PRO A 817 -20.36 2.00 -19.42
CA PRO A 817 -19.40 0.94 -19.64
C PRO A 817 -19.65 0.32 -21.00
N LEU A 818 -18.57 0.02 -21.73
CA LEU A 818 -18.66 -0.78 -22.94
C LEU A 818 -19.31 -2.13 -22.58
N GLU A 819 -20.38 -2.52 -23.28
CA GLU A 819 -21.04 -3.80 -23.05
C GLU A 819 -20.07 -4.94 -23.40
N GLU A 820 -19.74 -5.78 -22.42
CA GLU A 820 -18.88 -6.97 -22.56
C GLU A 820 -19.55 -8.11 -23.34
#